data_df631773e1891c8ac28b8212fa44d8e0
#
_entry.id   df631773e1891c8ac28b8212fa44d8e0
#
_cell.length_a   1.000
_cell.length_b   1.000
_cell.length_c   1.000
_cell.angle_alpha   90.00
_cell.angle_beta   90.00
_cell.angle_gamma   90.00
#
_symmetry.space_group_name_H-M   'P 1'
#
loop_
_entity.id
_entity.type
_entity.pdbx_description
1 polymer ?
#
loop_
_entity_poly.entity_id
_entity_poly.type
_entity_poly.pdbx_seq_one_letter_code
_entity_poly.pdbx_strand_id
1 'polypeptide(L)'
;MTVVGGEAVWLAHQAGARHQRLVAAQPAAAQPATTAPPISFFCDPCKRKFKTQMGRDQHCTTASHHAKLKDLAHRATIKDAENNKFGVTVAPSAVGVNLGIIPVNHWAQNRSLVIRVSSAALRLVSVNLSTTMFSLTSGCTFPIPLDPGQPFTLSIDFNARKQLGLRGHFNDRAELRFENTALQQAFTIVRSLKAIIGSQADYDLLRAKAPFVRQKRRQPRPNGRFIPGPRRALFSSIPYIGRLGKYPIDRSVIVAGPEEERIQIVRAILPQDLTAETYARHWHTLLHVEEEQMMRDIEVYDMVDTVLHPVDNLFYRPSVLQNDAVNISLKRNPDVWFEGRVIKLHQTQLGLKFDHSFSYTPGELCDVRFTVTRIPIRRMHEALDIPFFPDRVLFPGEAHLKGQCLPDDEDIAEIEVFNPLLVTNRPQMDAIVAILAQQQGSPPFIVFGPPGTGKTVTIVEAILQLVARDPDVRILACAPSNSAADLLAERLKSGLGPDKLFRLNAPFRGADKFPVTLLDYTFIDEGERFSIRSAGDLAKYNVVVSTCMSATIPHGVGMETGHFGYIFVDEAGQAMEPEAMVPIKTISDPRTNIILSGDPLQLGPIIRSGVARTLGLGVSFLERLMRREIYDEKIWHGITVVKLTKNFRSHDAILHFPNTHFYGSELQVCGDREVIDRFVGSPVLPNRKFPVVFHGVSGEDDRESDSPSYFNIAEVSVVADYIDRLLHDASRPLDPKEIGVIAPYRAQSKKLRQKFNGEYVGLKVGSVEEYQGQEREVIILTTVRTDREQVTYDLRHTLGFLVNPRRLNVAITRPKGLLIIVGDPLVLGLDPLWRKLLNYIHLNGGWTGRAPDWDTAAVVDNDPDTLVTERENRRDADMEELTRRLMDVVVGGGVGASSSAPQDYEEEQLETSGDRAWREYL
;
A
#
# COMPACT_ATOMS: atom_id res chain seq x y z
N MET A 1 -23.41 35.87 -9.75
CA MET A 1 -23.19 37.33 -9.86
C MET A 1 -21.69 37.59 -9.69
N THR A 2 -21.07 38.13 -10.73
CA THR A 2 -19.64 38.53 -10.63
C THR A 2 -19.62 39.86 -9.89
N VAL A 3 -18.80 39.98 -8.84
CA VAL A 3 -18.60 41.23 -8.12
C VAL A 3 -17.82 42.16 -9.03
N VAL A 4 -18.42 43.27 -9.41
CA VAL A 4 -17.83 44.29 -10.29
C VAL A 4 -17.44 45.47 -9.41
N GLY A 5 -16.15 45.81 -9.35
CA GLY A 5 -15.63 46.93 -8.56
C GLY A 5 -15.73 48.23 -9.35
N GLY A 6 -16.63 49.15 -8.94
CA GLY A 6 -16.74 50.50 -9.48
C GLY A 6 -17.85 50.65 -10.56
N GLU A 7 -18.46 51.83 -10.55
CA GLU A 7 -19.65 52.14 -11.40
C GLU A 7 -19.38 52.06 -12.92
N ALA A 8 -18.19 52.47 -13.35
CA ALA A 8 -17.76 52.37 -14.75
C ALA A 8 -17.61 50.93 -15.24
N VAL A 9 -17.12 50.02 -14.37
CA VAL A 9 -16.97 48.60 -14.70
C VAL A 9 -18.32 47.92 -14.67
N TRP A 10 -19.24 48.36 -13.83
CA TRP A 10 -20.61 47.91 -13.81
C TRP A 10 -21.38 48.25 -15.09
N LEU A 11 -21.27 49.49 -15.57
CA LEU A 11 -21.88 49.93 -16.83
C LEU A 11 -21.28 49.20 -18.05
N ALA A 12 -19.95 48.96 -18.06
CA ALA A 12 -19.33 48.14 -19.10
C ALA A 12 -19.78 46.69 -19.07
N HIS A 13 -20.00 46.12 -17.87
CA HIS A 13 -20.55 44.79 -17.71
C HIS A 13 -22.01 44.70 -18.22
N GLN A 14 -22.86 45.66 -17.93
CA GLN A 14 -24.24 45.70 -18.43
C GLN A 14 -24.31 45.82 -19.94
N ALA A 15 -23.39 46.55 -20.57
CA ALA A 15 -23.30 46.70 -22.02
C ALA A 15 -22.73 45.48 -22.73
N GLY A 16 -22.10 44.56 -21.99
CA GLY A 16 -21.44 43.37 -22.54
C GLY A 16 -22.43 42.39 -23.16
N ALA A 17 -22.13 41.88 -24.37
CA ALA A 17 -22.96 40.93 -25.10
C ALA A 17 -23.34 39.68 -24.30
N ARG A 18 -22.49 39.28 -23.35
CA ARG A 18 -22.77 38.14 -22.45
C ARG A 18 -23.83 38.46 -21.39
N HIS A 19 -23.79 39.68 -20.82
CA HIS A 19 -24.80 40.13 -19.87
C HIS A 19 -26.17 40.32 -20.55
N GLN A 20 -26.21 40.98 -21.75
CA GLN A 20 -27.41 41.15 -22.53
C GLN A 20 -28.06 39.84 -22.95
N ARG A 21 -27.24 38.82 -23.30
CA ARG A 21 -27.77 37.47 -23.57
C ARG A 21 -28.34 36.79 -22.32
N LEU A 22 -27.74 37.03 -21.14
CA LEU A 22 -28.27 36.48 -19.88
C LEU A 22 -29.55 37.17 -19.43
N VAL A 23 -29.67 38.47 -19.64
CA VAL A 23 -30.89 39.24 -19.32
C VAL A 23 -32.03 38.95 -20.33
N ALA A 24 -31.72 38.80 -21.63
CA ALA A 24 -32.67 38.39 -22.64
C ALA A 24 -33.15 36.92 -22.48
N ALA A 25 -32.43 36.12 -21.69
CA ALA A 25 -32.81 34.74 -21.40
C ALA A 25 -33.65 34.60 -20.10
N GLN A 26 -34.05 35.70 -19.45
CA GLN A 26 -35.03 35.60 -18.35
C GLN A 26 -36.44 35.56 -18.92
N PRO A 27 -37.17 34.48 -18.77
CA PRO A 27 -38.59 34.42 -19.21
C PRO A 27 -39.47 35.20 -18.21
N ALA A 28 -40.41 35.97 -18.75
CA ALA A 28 -41.56 36.48 -18.01
C ALA A 28 -42.31 35.32 -17.37
N ALA A 29 -42.81 35.54 -16.14
CA ALA A 29 -43.54 34.56 -15.36
C ALA A 29 -44.62 33.86 -16.15
N ALA A 30 -44.44 32.60 -16.52
CA ALA A 30 -45.40 31.71 -17.11
C ALA A 30 -45.42 30.37 -16.34
N GLN A 31 -46.62 29.86 -16.21
CA GLN A 31 -47.08 28.66 -15.51
C GLN A 31 -46.22 27.42 -15.67
N PRO A 32 -46.26 26.44 -14.75
CA PRO A 32 -45.35 25.30 -14.74
C PRO A 32 -45.63 24.39 -15.95
N ALA A 33 -44.75 24.48 -16.93
CA ALA A 33 -44.65 23.48 -17.99
C ALA A 33 -43.76 22.32 -17.49
N THR A 34 -44.25 21.13 -17.71
CA THR A 34 -43.51 19.86 -17.49
C THR A 34 -42.14 19.94 -18.15
N THR A 35 -41.09 20.02 -17.35
CA THR A 35 -39.70 20.04 -17.82
C THR A 35 -39.30 18.67 -18.39
N ALA A 36 -39.10 18.62 -19.70
CA ALA A 36 -38.35 17.51 -20.30
C ALA A 36 -36.95 17.39 -19.64
N PRO A 37 -36.47 16.18 -19.38
CA PRO A 37 -35.17 16.01 -18.78
C PRO A 37 -34.04 16.62 -19.65
N PRO A 38 -32.99 17.21 -19.10
CA PRO A 38 -31.92 17.82 -19.88
C PRO A 38 -31.34 16.80 -20.85
N ILE A 39 -31.26 17.15 -22.14
CA ILE A 39 -30.66 16.30 -23.17
C ILE A 39 -29.20 16.04 -22.77
N SER A 40 -28.93 14.85 -22.25
CA SER A 40 -27.58 14.41 -21.99
C SER A 40 -27.03 13.70 -23.22
N PHE A 41 -25.92 14.19 -23.75
CA PHE A 41 -25.21 13.53 -24.84
C PHE A 41 -24.44 12.34 -24.29
N PHE A 42 -24.82 11.14 -24.66
CA PHE A 42 -24.27 9.89 -24.14
C PHE A 42 -23.56 9.12 -25.25
N CYS A 43 -22.43 8.52 -24.92
CA CYS A 43 -21.72 7.57 -25.76
C CYS A 43 -21.96 6.16 -25.23
N ASP A 44 -22.84 5.39 -25.88
CA ASP A 44 -23.20 4.04 -25.47
C ASP A 44 -21.98 3.08 -25.37
N PRO A 45 -21.09 3.03 -26.36
CA PRO A 45 -19.95 2.13 -26.29
C PRO A 45 -19.01 2.39 -25.10
N CYS A 46 -18.82 3.67 -24.74
CA CYS A 46 -17.91 4.06 -23.65
C CYS A 46 -18.64 4.38 -22.33
N LYS A 47 -19.98 4.29 -22.31
CA LYS A 47 -20.84 4.61 -21.15
C LYS A 47 -20.54 6.00 -20.53
N ARG A 48 -20.12 6.99 -21.34
CA ARG A 48 -19.76 8.35 -20.90
C ARG A 48 -20.83 9.37 -21.24
N LYS A 49 -21.12 10.27 -20.29
CA LYS A 49 -22.03 11.41 -20.47
C LYS A 49 -21.23 12.68 -20.78
N PHE A 50 -21.71 13.47 -21.74
CA PHE A 50 -21.09 14.73 -22.17
C PHE A 50 -22.06 15.88 -21.97
N LYS A 51 -21.52 17.05 -21.63
CA LYS A 51 -22.32 18.28 -21.45
C LYS A 51 -22.76 18.88 -22.78
N THR A 52 -22.07 18.56 -23.88
CA THR A 52 -22.37 19.11 -25.23
C THR A 52 -22.22 18.01 -26.29
N GLN A 53 -22.94 18.16 -27.40
CA GLN A 53 -22.82 17.27 -28.54
C GLN A 53 -21.40 17.30 -29.14
N MET A 54 -20.80 18.49 -29.23
CA MET A 54 -19.42 18.63 -29.73
C MET A 54 -18.40 17.83 -28.88
N GLY A 55 -18.55 17.83 -27.55
CA GLY A 55 -17.70 17.05 -26.67
C GLY A 55 -17.85 15.54 -26.87
N ARG A 56 -19.07 15.04 -27.12
CA ARG A 56 -19.31 13.66 -27.51
C ARG A 56 -18.69 13.34 -28.86
N ASP A 57 -18.89 14.20 -29.85
CA ASP A 57 -18.40 13.96 -31.20
C ASP A 57 -16.86 13.96 -31.23
N GLN A 58 -16.20 14.85 -30.50
CA GLN A 58 -14.75 14.84 -30.29
C GLN A 58 -14.26 13.55 -29.58
N HIS A 59 -15.02 13.07 -28.58
CA HIS A 59 -14.73 11.81 -27.95
C HIS A 59 -14.82 10.63 -28.94
N CYS A 60 -15.84 10.61 -29.80
CA CYS A 60 -16.02 9.55 -30.79
C CYS A 60 -14.88 9.44 -31.83
N THR A 61 -14.07 10.48 -31.99
CA THR A 61 -12.87 10.44 -32.88
C THR A 61 -11.62 10.03 -32.14
N THR A 62 -11.64 9.79 -30.83
CA THR A 62 -10.45 9.39 -30.07
C THR A 62 -10.05 7.95 -30.32
N ALA A 63 -8.74 7.66 -30.25
CA ALA A 63 -8.21 6.30 -30.35
C ALA A 63 -8.83 5.37 -29.29
N SER A 64 -9.03 5.87 -28.05
CA SER A 64 -9.68 5.13 -26.96
C SER A 64 -11.12 4.71 -27.28
N HIS A 65 -11.91 5.56 -27.97
CA HIS A 65 -13.25 5.20 -28.42
C HIS A 65 -13.22 4.11 -29.51
N HIS A 66 -12.32 4.23 -30.46
CA HIS A 66 -12.14 3.22 -31.52
C HIS A 66 -11.67 1.87 -30.96
N ALA A 67 -10.75 1.87 -30.02
CA ALA A 67 -10.31 0.66 -29.33
C ALA A 67 -11.46 -0.03 -28.58
N LYS A 68 -12.32 0.76 -27.91
CA LYS A 68 -13.51 0.20 -27.23
C LYS A 68 -14.53 -0.38 -28.20
N LEU A 69 -14.76 0.26 -29.35
CA LEU A 69 -15.63 -0.29 -30.40
C LEU A 69 -15.09 -1.61 -30.93
N LYS A 70 -13.77 -1.69 -31.16
CA LYS A 70 -13.08 -2.91 -31.62
C LYS A 70 -13.23 -4.05 -30.60
N ASP A 71 -12.97 -3.77 -29.30
CA ASP A 71 -13.16 -4.74 -28.22
C ASP A 71 -14.60 -5.26 -28.15
N LEU A 72 -15.61 -4.38 -28.26
CA LEU A 72 -17.02 -4.77 -28.29
C LEU A 72 -17.36 -5.66 -29.50
N ALA A 73 -16.80 -5.36 -30.68
CA ALA A 73 -17.00 -6.17 -31.88
C ALA A 73 -16.39 -7.57 -31.71
N HIS A 74 -15.17 -7.66 -31.15
CA HIS A 74 -14.53 -8.93 -30.83
C HIS A 74 -15.34 -9.75 -29.83
N ARG A 75 -15.79 -9.13 -28.74
CA ARG A 75 -16.67 -9.78 -27.75
C ARG A 75 -17.97 -10.30 -28.35
N ALA A 76 -18.58 -9.51 -29.25
CA ALA A 76 -19.81 -9.91 -29.93
C ALA A 76 -19.57 -11.15 -30.83
N THR A 77 -18.46 -11.20 -31.58
CA THR A 77 -18.08 -12.34 -32.41
C THR A 77 -17.84 -13.60 -31.58
N ILE A 78 -17.13 -13.46 -30.44
CA ILE A 78 -16.91 -14.60 -29.54
C ILE A 78 -18.24 -15.06 -28.94
N LYS A 79 -19.08 -14.15 -28.47
CA LYS A 79 -20.40 -14.49 -27.91
C LYS A 79 -21.31 -15.18 -28.93
N ASP A 80 -21.26 -14.75 -30.20
CA ASP A 80 -21.97 -15.46 -31.27
C ASP A 80 -21.41 -16.87 -31.49
N ALA A 81 -20.09 -17.05 -31.45
CA ALA A 81 -19.45 -18.34 -31.56
C ALA A 81 -19.75 -19.27 -30.35
N GLU A 82 -20.06 -18.72 -29.18
CA GLU A 82 -20.48 -19.49 -27.99
C GLU A 82 -21.92 -20.05 -28.10
N ASN A 83 -22.73 -19.50 -28.98
CA ASN A 83 -24.11 -19.94 -29.18
C ASN A 83 -24.16 -21.28 -29.97
N ASN A 84 -25.15 -22.11 -29.63
CA ASN A 84 -25.52 -23.23 -30.47
C ASN A 84 -26.20 -22.73 -31.73
N LYS A 85 -25.81 -23.23 -32.88
CA LYS A 85 -26.33 -22.72 -34.16
C LYS A 85 -26.34 -23.81 -35.26
N PHE A 86 -27.08 -23.55 -36.30
CA PHE A 86 -27.20 -24.40 -37.50
C PHE A 86 -27.57 -25.87 -37.18
N GLY A 87 -28.43 -26.09 -36.19
CA GLY A 87 -28.85 -27.42 -35.78
C GLY A 87 -27.83 -28.25 -35.01
N VAL A 88 -26.73 -27.63 -34.56
CA VAL A 88 -25.76 -28.23 -33.66
C VAL A 88 -25.92 -27.71 -32.25
N THR A 89 -26.02 -28.62 -31.28
CA THR A 89 -25.98 -28.29 -29.84
C THR A 89 -24.78 -28.94 -29.20
N VAL A 90 -23.99 -28.14 -28.48
CA VAL A 90 -22.83 -28.59 -27.71
C VAL A 90 -23.09 -28.32 -26.24
N ALA A 91 -23.15 -29.34 -25.41
CA ALA A 91 -23.38 -29.25 -23.97
C ALA A 91 -22.10 -29.58 -23.18
N PRO A 92 -21.83 -28.85 -22.09
CA PRO A 92 -22.60 -27.72 -21.50
C PRO A 92 -22.54 -26.46 -22.37
N SER A 93 -23.63 -25.68 -22.42
CA SER A 93 -23.75 -24.58 -23.37
C SER A 93 -23.14 -23.27 -22.84
N ALA A 94 -23.82 -22.54 -22.00
CA ALA A 94 -23.44 -21.18 -21.66
C ALA A 94 -22.24 -21.02 -20.71
N VAL A 95 -21.97 -22.02 -19.85
CA VAL A 95 -20.92 -21.94 -18.81
C VAL A 95 -19.60 -22.60 -19.26
N GLY A 96 -19.59 -23.31 -20.40
CA GLY A 96 -18.45 -24.08 -20.86
C GLY A 96 -18.14 -25.28 -19.96
N VAL A 97 -16.95 -25.85 -20.13
CA VAL A 97 -16.48 -27.01 -19.35
C VAL A 97 -15.67 -26.53 -18.16
N ASN A 98 -16.20 -26.72 -16.97
CA ASN A 98 -15.48 -26.47 -15.72
C ASN A 98 -15.03 -27.83 -15.11
N LEU A 99 -13.71 -28.03 -15.07
CA LEU A 99 -13.11 -29.21 -14.46
C LEU A 99 -13.07 -29.12 -12.93
N GLY A 100 -13.41 -27.97 -12.35
CA GLY A 100 -13.39 -27.73 -10.90
C GLY A 100 -11.98 -27.54 -10.35
N ILE A 101 -11.85 -27.78 -9.04
CA ILE A 101 -10.57 -27.70 -8.34
C ILE A 101 -9.90 -29.08 -8.39
N ILE A 102 -8.72 -29.09 -8.97
CA ILE A 102 -7.90 -30.29 -9.13
C ILE A 102 -6.81 -30.26 -8.06
N PRO A 103 -6.74 -31.27 -7.17
CA PRO A 103 -5.69 -31.34 -6.17
C PRO A 103 -4.30 -31.41 -6.82
N VAL A 104 -3.32 -30.78 -6.20
CA VAL A 104 -1.93 -30.67 -6.70
C VAL A 104 -1.30 -32.03 -6.98
N ASN A 105 -1.73 -33.06 -6.26
CA ASN A 105 -1.26 -34.44 -6.41
C ASN A 105 -2.02 -35.25 -7.49
N HIS A 106 -3.08 -34.68 -8.07
CA HIS A 106 -3.83 -35.30 -9.17
C HIS A 106 -3.36 -34.73 -10.50
N TRP A 107 -2.90 -35.64 -11.39
CA TRP A 107 -2.17 -35.26 -12.59
C TRP A 107 -3.05 -35.07 -13.83
N ALA A 108 -4.27 -35.62 -13.81
CA ALA A 108 -5.16 -35.50 -14.95
C ALA A 108 -6.63 -35.55 -14.49
N GLN A 109 -7.45 -34.72 -15.10
CA GLN A 109 -8.90 -34.77 -14.95
C GLN A 109 -9.55 -34.66 -16.32
N ASN A 110 -10.62 -35.45 -16.51
CA ASN A 110 -11.35 -35.52 -17.77
C ASN A 110 -12.77 -34.94 -17.60
N ARG A 111 -13.25 -34.27 -18.64
CA ARG A 111 -14.65 -33.89 -18.80
C ARG A 111 -15.06 -33.99 -20.25
N SER A 112 -16.33 -34.23 -20.47
CA SER A 112 -16.88 -34.47 -21.81
C SER A 112 -17.74 -33.32 -22.30
N LEU A 113 -17.58 -32.97 -23.56
CA LEU A 113 -18.55 -32.21 -24.35
C LEU A 113 -19.46 -33.19 -25.10
N VAL A 114 -20.76 -32.96 -25.00
CA VAL A 114 -21.77 -33.77 -25.72
C VAL A 114 -22.32 -32.95 -26.87
N ILE A 115 -22.08 -33.45 -28.09
CA ILE A 115 -22.50 -32.83 -29.34
C ILE A 115 -23.73 -33.57 -29.86
N ARG A 116 -24.80 -32.87 -30.17
CA ARG A 116 -26.00 -33.38 -30.82
C ARG A 116 -26.28 -32.59 -32.09
N VAL A 117 -26.69 -33.24 -33.17
CA VAL A 117 -27.00 -32.65 -34.44
C VAL A 117 -28.41 -32.99 -34.90
N SER A 118 -29.03 -32.09 -35.67
CA SER A 118 -30.35 -32.26 -36.26
C SER A 118 -30.33 -32.77 -37.70
N SER A 119 -29.15 -32.87 -38.35
CA SER A 119 -29.01 -33.29 -39.75
C SER A 119 -27.79 -34.21 -39.94
N ALA A 120 -27.94 -35.25 -40.74
CA ALA A 120 -26.85 -36.14 -41.12
C ALA A 120 -25.78 -35.49 -42.05
N ALA A 121 -26.08 -34.33 -42.62
CA ALA A 121 -25.15 -33.58 -43.43
C ALA A 121 -24.07 -32.83 -42.61
N LEU A 122 -24.12 -32.91 -41.29
CA LEU A 122 -23.21 -32.23 -40.38
C LEU A 122 -22.02 -33.13 -40.02
N ARG A 123 -20.81 -32.56 -40.11
CA ARG A 123 -19.58 -33.20 -39.65
C ARG A 123 -18.73 -32.28 -38.79
N LEU A 124 -18.03 -32.86 -37.81
CA LEU A 124 -17.03 -32.17 -37.04
C LEU A 124 -15.66 -32.26 -37.75
N VAL A 125 -15.18 -31.10 -38.22
CA VAL A 125 -13.99 -31.03 -39.09
C VAL A 125 -12.69 -30.98 -38.27
N SER A 126 -12.69 -30.23 -37.18
CA SER A 126 -11.52 -30.08 -36.31
C SER A 126 -11.94 -29.55 -34.92
N VAL A 127 -11.07 -29.78 -33.95
CA VAL A 127 -11.13 -29.19 -32.63
C VAL A 127 -9.77 -28.60 -32.29
N ASN A 128 -9.73 -27.26 -32.05
CA ASN A 128 -8.52 -26.56 -31.65
C ASN A 128 -8.58 -26.17 -30.16
N LEU A 129 -7.46 -26.35 -29.48
CA LEU A 129 -7.20 -25.94 -28.11
C LEU A 129 -6.00 -25.01 -28.13
N SER A 130 -6.10 -23.84 -27.48
CA SER A 130 -5.06 -22.81 -27.57
C SER A 130 -3.84 -23.11 -26.71
N THR A 131 -4.04 -23.86 -25.59
CA THR A 131 -2.98 -24.19 -24.66
C THR A 131 -2.63 -25.67 -24.64
N THR A 132 -1.39 -25.98 -24.28
CA THR A 132 -0.91 -27.37 -24.15
C THR A 132 -1.41 -28.08 -22.87
N MET A 133 -2.07 -27.38 -22.00
CA MET A 133 -2.60 -27.90 -20.73
C MET A 133 -3.87 -28.71 -20.93
N PHE A 134 -4.65 -28.37 -21.93
CA PHE A 134 -5.82 -29.12 -22.35
C PHE A 134 -5.48 -29.94 -23.60
N SER A 135 -6.02 -31.14 -23.69
CA SER A 135 -5.84 -32.03 -24.82
C SER A 135 -7.11 -32.87 -25.06
N LEU A 136 -7.28 -33.36 -26.28
CA LEU A 136 -8.31 -34.33 -26.58
C LEU A 136 -7.83 -35.70 -26.16
N THR A 137 -8.72 -36.49 -25.58
CA THR A 137 -8.44 -37.92 -25.35
C THR A 137 -8.14 -38.59 -26.67
N SER A 138 -7.03 -39.29 -26.78
CA SER A 138 -6.53 -39.92 -28.02
C SER A 138 -7.54 -40.89 -28.66
N GLY A 139 -7.75 -40.80 -29.97
CA GLY A 139 -8.55 -41.72 -30.74
C GLY A 139 -9.52 -41.07 -31.74
N CYS A 140 -9.64 -39.75 -31.79
CA CYS A 140 -10.50 -39.08 -32.75
C CYS A 140 -9.69 -38.67 -34.01
N THR A 141 -10.02 -39.26 -35.16
CA THR A 141 -9.52 -38.81 -36.48
C THR A 141 -10.56 -37.91 -37.11
N PHE A 142 -10.23 -36.69 -37.41
CA PHE A 142 -11.10 -35.72 -38.07
C PHE A 142 -10.96 -35.79 -39.61
N PRO A 143 -12.02 -35.54 -40.39
CA PRO A 143 -13.38 -35.14 -39.99
C PRO A 143 -14.25 -36.31 -39.51
N ILE A 144 -15.15 -36.07 -38.55
CA ILE A 144 -16.07 -37.03 -37.97
C ILE A 144 -17.48 -36.74 -38.48
N PRO A 145 -18.14 -37.66 -39.21
CA PRO A 145 -19.56 -37.53 -39.50
C PRO A 145 -20.40 -37.67 -38.24
N LEU A 146 -21.47 -36.91 -38.11
CA LEU A 146 -22.33 -36.86 -36.93
C LEU A 146 -23.74 -37.36 -37.29
N ASP A 147 -24.26 -38.33 -36.59
CA ASP A 147 -25.59 -38.91 -36.81
C ASP A 147 -26.67 -38.19 -36.03
N PRO A 148 -27.81 -37.79 -36.65
CA PRO A 148 -28.95 -37.21 -35.97
C PRO A 148 -29.53 -38.21 -34.95
N GLY A 149 -29.81 -37.70 -33.76
CA GLY A 149 -30.38 -38.52 -32.68
C GLY A 149 -29.34 -39.31 -31.87
N GLN A 150 -28.12 -39.46 -32.31
CA GLN A 150 -27.01 -40.05 -31.55
C GLN A 150 -26.12 -38.95 -30.96
N PRO A 151 -25.92 -38.87 -29.63
CA PRO A 151 -25.00 -37.89 -29.03
C PRO A 151 -23.56 -38.37 -29.29
N PHE A 152 -22.74 -37.48 -29.87
CA PHE A 152 -21.30 -37.67 -29.94
C PHE A 152 -20.62 -37.08 -28.74
N THR A 153 -19.77 -37.84 -28.06
CA THR A 153 -19.07 -37.41 -26.84
C THR A 153 -17.59 -37.16 -27.15
N LEU A 154 -17.16 -35.93 -26.93
CA LEU A 154 -15.77 -35.52 -27.06
C LEU A 154 -15.17 -35.31 -25.64
N SER A 155 -14.15 -36.09 -25.30
CA SER A 155 -13.50 -35.99 -24.00
C SER A 155 -12.30 -35.05 -24.05
N ILE A 156 -12.27 -34.14 -23.08
CA ILE A 156 -11.19 -33.17 -22.89
C ILE A 156 -10.44 -33.51 -21.62
N ASP A 157 -9.14 -33.71 -21.75
CA ASP A 157 -8.21 -33.98 -20.67
C ASP A 157 -7.49 -32.68 -20.27
N PHE A 158 -7.39 -32.43 -18.98
CA PHE A 158 -6.50 -31.46 -18.41
C PHE A 158 -5.30 -32.18 -17.80
N ASN A 159 -4.09 -31.84 -18.21
CA ASN A 159 -2.86 -32.51 -17.78
C ASN A 159 -1.88 -31.54 -17.11
N ALA A 160 -1.84 -31.60 -15.78
CA ALA A 160 -0.94 -30.79 -14.97
C ALA A 160 0.53 -31.29 -14.97
N ARG A 161 0.82 -32.51 -15.47
CA ARG A 161 2.19 -33.08 -15.48
C ARG A 161 3.20 -32.33 -16.31
N LYS A 162 2.75 -31.55 -17.29
CA LYS A 162 3.65 -30.87 -18.24
C LYS A 162 4.45 -29.74 -17.61
N GLN A 163 4.03 -29.25 -16.43
CA GLN A 163 4.76 -28.20 -15.69
C GLN A 163 4.62 -28.41 -14.18
N LEU A 164 5.67 -28.87 -13.54
CA LEU A 164 5.75 -29.06 -12.10
C LEU A 164 5.62 -27.70 -11.38
N GLY A 165 4.77 -27.65 -10.36
CA GLY A 165 4.61 -26.44 -9.50
C GLY A 165 3.54 -25.46 -9.95
N LEU A 166 2.79 -25.71 -11.04
CA LEU A 166 1.68 -24.84 -11.45
C LEU A 166 0.56 -24.83 -10.42
N ARG A 167 0.04 -23.64 -10.10
CA ARG A 167 -1.13 -23.40 -9.26
C ARG A 167 -1.97 -22.27 -9.80
N GLY A 168 -3.26 -22.26 -9.45
CA GLY A 168 -4.20 -21.22 -9.80
C GLY A 168 -5.15 -21.60 -10.93
N HIS A 169 -5.65 -20.61 -11.64
CA HIS A 169 -6.70 -20.69 -12.65
C HIS A 169 -6.12 -20.90 -14.04
N PHE A 170 -6.64 -21.90 -14.76
CA PHE A 170 -6.28 -22.19 -16.15
C PHE A 170 -7.54 -22.11 -16.99
N ASN A 171 -7.51 -21.16 -17.92
CA ASN A 171 -8.60 -20.90 -18.85
C ASN A 171 -8.13 -21.14 -20.29
N ASP A 172 -8.96 -21.81 -21.07
CA ASP A 172 -8.75 -22.05 -22.50
C ASP A 172 -10.10 -22.05 -23.22
N ARG A 173 -10.06 -22.26 -24.53
CA ARG A 173 -11.24 -22.38 -25.38
C ARG A 173 -11.11 -23.60 -26.28
N ALA A 174 -12.17 -24.42 -26.36
CA ALA A 174 -12.30 -25.43 -27.39
C ALA A 174 -13.04 -24.82 -28.57
N GLU A 175 -12.35 -24.66 -29.71
CA GLU A 175 -12.89 -24.19 -30.98
C GLU A 175 -13.30 -25.44 -31.81
N LEU A 176 -14.63 -25.73 -31.84
CA LEU A 176 -15.18 -26.86 -32.58
C LEU A 176 -15.65 -26.37 -33.96
N ARG A 177 -14.97 -26.79 -35.01
CA ARG A 177 -15.29 -26.44 -36.39
C ARG A 177 -16.20 -27.48 -37.02
N PHE A 178 -17.37 -27.07 -37.45
CA PHE A 178 -18.39 -27.90 -38.09
C PHE A 178 -18.52 -27.50 -39.58
N GLU A 179 -18.97 -28.45 -40.39
CA GLU A 179 -19.31 -28.24 -41.78
C GLU A 179 -20.65 -28.92 -42.06
N ASN A 180 -21.56 -28.22 -42.73
CA ASN A 180 -22.76 -28.74 -43.30
C ASN A 180 -22.51 -29.02 -44.81
N THR A 181 -22.37 -30.29 -45.16
CA THR A 181 -22.03 -30.67 -46.55
C THR A 181 -23.18 -30.43 -47.54
N ALA A 182 -24.43 -30.39 -47.06
CA ALA A 182 -25.59 -30.11 -47.89
C ALA A 182 -25.73 -28.60 -48.22
N LEU A 183 -25.33 -27.74 -47.31
CA LEU A 183 -25.42 -26.28 -47.48
C LEU A 183 -24.08 -25.68 -47.87
N GLN A 184 -23.02 -26.47 -47.99
CA GLN A 184 -21.64 -26.03 -48.21
C GLN A 184 -21.24 -24.89 -47.22
N GLN A 185 -21.69 -24.99 -45.98
CA GLN A 185 -21.48 -23.97 -44.96
C GLN A 185 -20.63 -24.51 -43.80
N ALA A 186 -19.57 -23.80 -43.49
CA ALA A 186 -18.74 -24.08 -42.33
C ALA A 186 -18.99 -23.05 -41.23
N PHE A 187 -18.91 -23.45 -39.94
CA PHE A 187 -19.07 -22.58 -38.79
C PHE A 187 -18.33 -23.12 -37.56
N THR A 188 -18.03 -22.26 -36.60
CA THR A 188 -17.36 -22.65 -35.37
C THR A 188 -18.25 -22.40 -34.19
N ILE A 189 -18.28 -23.38 -33.24
CA ILE A 189 -18.85 -23.25 -31.91
C ILE A 189 -17.72 -23.30 -30.91
N VAL A 190 -17.66 -22.30 -30.01
CA VAL A 190 -16.64 -22.19 -28.97
C VAL A 190 -17.20 -22.61 -27.63
N ARG A 191 -16.40 -23.31 -26.81
CA ARG A 191 -16.69 -23.58 -25.39
C ARG A 191 -15.50 -23.18 -24.53
N SER A 192 -15.74 -22.39 -23.52
CA SER A 192 -14.73 -22.06 -22.52
C SER A 192 -14.36 -23.28 -21.69
N LEU A 193 -13.08 -23.45 -21.42
CA LEU A 193 -12.53 -24.51 -20.58
C LEU A 193 -11.91 -23.84 -19.35
N LYS A 194 -12.26 -24.33 -18.17
CA LYS A 194 -11.74 -23.82 -16.92
C LYS A 194 -11.27 -24.95 -16.02
N ALA A 195 -10.09 -24.81 -15.43
CA ALA A 195 -9.57 -25.71 -14.40
C ALA A 195 -8.85 -24.88 -13.34
N ILE A 196 -8.88 -25.31 -12.10
CA ILE A 196 -8.14 -24.69 -10.98
C ILE A 196 -7.24 -25.77 -10.37
N ILE A 197 -5.94 -25.51 -10.33
CA ILE A 197 -5.03 -26.37 -9.56
C ILE A 197 -4.88 -25.77 -8.17
N GLY A 198 -5.32 -26.50 -7.13
CA GLY A 198 -5.31 -26.00 -5.77
C GLY A 198 -5.88 -26.97 -4.76
N SER A 199 -6.17 -26.46 -3.56
CA SER A 199 -6.82 -27.20 -2.47
C SER A 199 -8.30 -26.82 -2.39
N GLN A 200 -9.19 -27.81 -2.55
CA GLN A 200 -10.64 -27.61 -2.37
C GLN A 200 -10.94 -27.05 -0.96
N ALA A 201 -10.26 -27.58 0.06
CA ALA A 201 -10.43 -27.12 1.44
C ALA A 201 -10.07 -25.64 1.63
N ASP A 202 -9.00 -25.17 0.95
CA ASP A 202 -8.60 -23.76 1.01
C ASP A 202 -9.65 -22.85 0.36
N TYR A 203 -10.17 -23.22 -0.81
CA TYR A 203 -11.22 -22.47 -1.47
C TYR A 203 -12.52 -22.43 -0.64
N ASP A 204 -12.92 -23.55 -0.03
CA ASP A 204 -14.12 -23.60 0.82
C ASP A 204 -13.95 -22.76 2.10
N LEU A 205 -12.75 -22.74 2.68
CA LEU A 205 -12.42 -21.95 3.87
C LEU A 205 -12.31 -20.45 3.57
N LEU A 206 -11.70 -20.09 2.44
CA LEU A 206 -11.18 -18.74 2.22
C LEU A 206 -12.00 -17.90 1.23
N ARG A 207 -12.90 -18.49 0.43
CA ARG A 207 -13.73 -17.75 -0.54
C ARG A 207 -14.53 -16.63 0.13
N ALA A 208 -14.83 -15.57 -0.63
CA ALA A 208 -15.72 -14.51 -0.20
C ALA A 208 -17.11 -15.07 0.14
N LYS A 209 -17.71 -14.63 1.24
CA LYS A 209 -19.05 -15.08 1.67
C LYS A 209 -20.17 -14.51 0.80
N ALA A 210 -19.97 -13.34 0.23
CA ALA A 210 -20.88 -12.67 -0.70
C ALA A 210 -20.10 -11.71 -1.59
N PRO A 211 -20.63 -11.32 -2.78
CA PRO A 211 -20.01 -10.33 -3.66
C PRO A 211 -19.82 -8.98 -2.96
N PHE A 212 -18.77 -8.26 -3.33
CA PHE A 212 -18.51 -6.92 -2.82
C PHE A 212 -19.65 -5.96 -3.21
N VAL A 213 -20.21 -5.27 -2.21
CA VAL A 213 -21.24 -4.23 -2.41
C VAL A 213 -20.69 -2.90 -1.92
N ARG A 214 -20.50 -1.96 -2.84
CA ARG A 214 -20.08 -0.60 -2.48
C ARG A 214 -21.15 0.07 -1.61
N GLN A 215 -20.79 0.43 -0.39
CA GLN A 215 -21.71 1.15 0.49
C GLN A 215 -21.94 2.58 -0.04
N LYS A 216 -23.21 2.99 -0.16
CA LYS A 216 -23.56 4.35 -0.57
C LYS A 216 -23.10 5.35 0.50
N ARG A 217 -22.50 6.49 0.07
CA ARG A 217 -22.17 7.61 0.96
C ARG A 217 -23.42 8.08 1.69
N ARG A 218 -23.31 8.26 2.99
CA ARG A 218 -24.43 8.69 3.85
C ARG A 218 -24.63 10.19 3.78
N GLN A 219 -25.85 10.62 4.18
CA GLN A 219 -26.24 12.02 4.24
C GLN A 219 -25.44 12.79 5.31
N PRO A 220 -25.33 14.14 5.16
CA PRO A 220 -24.65 14.99 6.15
C PRO A 220 -25.26 14.84 7.56
N ARG A 221 -24.43 15.00 8.55
CA ARG A 221 -24.78 14.83 9.96
C ARG A 221 -25.82 15.86 10.41
N PRO A 222 -26.92 15.47 11.07
CA PRO A 222 -27.75 16.45 11.75
C PRO A 222 -26.99 17.10 12.92
N ASN A 223 -27.23 18.39 13.14
CA ASN A 223 -26.76 19.11 14.29
C ASN A 223 -27.56 18.63 15.52
N GLY A 224 -26.91 17.89 16.44
CA GLY A 224 -27.53 17.40 17.66
C GLY A 224 -26.78 17.86 18.92
N ARG A 225 -27.40 17.67 20.08
CA ARG A 225 -26.77 17.89 21.39
C ARG A 225 -25.69 16.85 21.60
N PHE A 226 -24.47 17.28 21.90
CA PHE A 226 -23.35 16.43 22.16
C PHE A 226 -23.09 16.27 23.66
N ILE A 227 -23.06 15.02 24.15
CA ILE A 227 -22.70 14.68 25.52
C ILE A 227 -21.28 14.12 25.50
N PRO A 228 -20.29 14.85 26.05
CA PRO A 228 -18.92 14.40 26.07
C PRO A 228 -18.78 13.15 26.94
N GLY A 229 -17.90 12.27 26.54
CA GLY A 229 -17.53 11.08 27.31
C GLY A 229 -16.87 11.43 28.65
N PRO A 230 -16.66 10.45 29.51
CA PRO A 230 -16.02 10.66 30.78
C PRO A 230 -14.68 11.36 30.56
N ARG A 231 -14.46 12.43 31.35
CA ARG A 231 -13.18 13.14 31.28
C ARG A 231 -12.06 12.14 31.49
N ARG A 232 -11.03 12.25 30.69
CA ARG A 232 -9.81 11.48 30.91
C ARG A 232 -9.38 11.74 32.35
N ALA A 233 -9.21 10.69 33.15
CA ALA A 233 -8.45 10.83 34.37
C ALA A 233 -7.12 11.48 34.02
N LEU A 234 -6.73 12.53 34.73
CA LEU A 234 -5.40 13.13 34.51
C LEU A 234 -4.38 12.01 34.71
N PHE A 235 -3.68 11.67 33.62
CA PHE A 235 -2.71 10.57 33.61
C PHE A 235 -1.42 10.92 34.34
N SER A 236 -1.33 12.16 34.82
CA SER A 236 -0.21 12.65 35.60
C SER A 236 -0.74 13.69 36.55
N SER A 237 -0.26 13.68 37.78
CA SER A 237 -0.43 14.76 38.74
C SER A 237 0.31 16.04 38.30
N ILE A 238 1.12 15.97 37.27
CA ILE A 238 1.96 17.07 36.76
C ILE A 238 1.20 17.79 35.64
N PRO A 239 0.77 19.04 35.87
CA PRO A 239 0.06 19.82 34.86
C PRO A 239 1.04 20.22 33.73
N TYR A 240 0.56 20.25 32.51
CA TYR A 240 1.27 20.92 31.41
C TYR A 240 1.23 22.43 31.59
N ILE A 241 2.35 23.11 31.31
CA ILE A 241 2.46 24.58 31.43
C ILE A 241 1.52 25.29 30.44
N GLY A 242 1.40 24.76 29.23
CA GLY A 242 0.56 25.27 28.16
C GLY A 242 -0.61 24.35 27.79
N ARG A 243 -1.65 24.95 27.19
CA ARG A 243 -2.73 24.17 26.56
C ARG A 243 -2.46 24.06 25.08
N LEU A 244 -2.38 22.82 24.57
CA LEU A 244 -2.28 22.54 23.14
C LEU A 244 -3.37 23.28 22.34
N GLY A 245 -2.97 24.11 21.38
CA GLY A 245 -3.84 24.89 20.50
C GLY A 245 -4.93 24.04 19.82
N LYS A 246 -6.06 24.64 19.44
CA LYS A 246 -7.18 23.90 18.82
C LYS A 246 -6.95 23.60 17.33
N TYR A 247 -6.27 24.49 16.60
CA TYR A 247 -5.95 24.38 15.18
C TYR A 247 -7.14 23.87 14.34
N PRO A 248 -8.24 24.64 14.21
CA PRO A 248 -9.38 24.23 13.38
C PRO A 248 -8.94 24.12 11.93
N ILE A 249 -9.48 23.14 11.21
CA ILE A 249 -9.17 22.97 9.79
C ILE A 249 -9.59 24.24 9.03
N ASP A 250 -8.67 24.77 8.23
CA ASP A 250 -8.96 25.92 7.38
C ASP A 250 -9.98 25.54 6.31
N ARG A 251 -11.08 26.29 6.24
CA ARG A 251 -12.15 26.04 5.28
C ARG A 251 -11.72 26.23 3.82
N SER A 252 -10.68 27.01 3.57
CA SER A 252 -10.15 27.26 2.22
C SER A 252 -9.59 25.99 1.56
N VAL A 253 -9.12 25.02 2.36
CA VAL A 253 -8.59 23.75 1.85
C VAL A 253 -9.64 22.66 1.70
N ILE A 254 -10.89 22.89 2.20
CA ILE A 254 -12.01 21.94 2.08
C ILE A 254 -12.64 22.12 0.69
N VAL A 255 -12.07 21.47 -0.29
CA VAL A 255 -12.49 21.57 -1.67
C VAL A 255 -13.14 20.25 -2.12
N ALA A 256 -14.31 20.36 -2.75
CA ALA A 256 -14.97 19.24 -3.43
C ALA A 256 -14.52 19.19 -4.89
N GLY A 257 -14.45 18.00 -5.47
CA GLY A 257 -14.11 17.82 -6.88
C GLY A 257 -13.04 16.74 -7.10
N PRO A 258 -12.63 16.50 -8.35
CA PRO A 258 -11.56 15.59 -8.72
C PRO A 258 -10.24 15.98 -8.07
N GLU A 259 -9.34 15.02 -7.90
CA GLU A 259 -8.07 15.22 -7.22
C GLU A 259 -7.19 16.27 -7.94
N GLU A 260 -7.16 16.25 -9.26
CA GLU A 260 -6.40 17.20 -10.08
C GLU A 260 -6.86 18.65 -9.86
N GLU A 261 -8.15 18.89 -9.79
CA GLU A 261 -8.73 20.20 -9.52
C GLU A 261 -8.38 20.67 -8.09
N ARG A 262 -8.47 19.77 -7.13
CA ARG A 262 -8.09 20.03 -5.73
C ARG A 262 -6.62 20.38 -5.60
N ILE A 263 -5.73 19.68 -6.32
CA ILE A 263 -4.29 19.98 -6.36
C ILE A 263 -4.06 21.41 -6.84
N GLN A 264 -4.74 21.85 -7.92
CA GLN A 264 -4.56 23.21 -8.46
C GLN A 264 -5.03 24.28 -7.46
N ILE A 265 -6.17 24.05 -6.79
CA ILE A 265 -6.71 25.01 -5.81
C ILE A 265 -5.78 25.12 -4.59
N VAL A 266 -5.34 23.99 -4.02
CA VAL A 266 -4.44 24.01 -2.85
C VAL A 266 -3.07 24.59 -3.23
N ARG A 267 -2.56 24.29 -4.43
CA ARG A 267 -1.31 24.90 -4.94
C ARG A 267 -1.38 26.42 -5.02
N ALA A 268 -2.53 26.98 -5.37
CA ALA A 268 -2.73 28.43 -5.39
C ALA A 268 -2.76 29.09 -3.99
N ILE A 269 -3.04 28.33 -2.93
CA ILE A 269 -3.02 28.77 -1.53
C ILE A 269 -1.61 28.71 -0.94
N LEU A 270 -0.82 27.72 -1.38
CA LEU A 270 0.55 27.53 -0.90
C LEU A 270 1.46 28.70 -1.32
N PRO A 271 2.46 29.05 -0.49
CA PRO A 271 3.52 29.95 -0.89
C PRO A 271 4.25 29.43 -2.13
N GLN A 272 4.71 30.34 -2.99
CA GLN A 272 5.50 29.97 -4.19
C GLN A 272 6.81 29.27 -3.80
N ASP A 273 7.50 29.83 -2.80
CA ASP A 273 8.77 29.31 -2.32
C ASP A 273 8.69 28.92 -0.85
N LEU A 274 9.38 27.83 -0.51
CA LEU A 274 9.57 27.39 0.87
C LEU A 274 10.80 28.10 1.44
N THR A 275 10.56 29.19 2.17
CA THR A 275 11.58 29.98 2.87
C THR A 275 11.37 29.93 4.38
N ALA A 276 12.25 30.51 5.17
CA ALA A 276 12.08 30.60 6.62
C ALA A 276 10.77 31.30 7.02
N GLU A 277 10.39 32.37 6.30
CA GLU A 277 9.18 33.13 6.56
C GLU A 277 7.91 32.39 6.15
N THR A 278 7.96 31.63 5.07
CA THR A 278 6.80 30.89 4.54
C THR A 278 6.64 29.49 5.11
N TYR A 279 7.64 29.00 5.85
CA TYR A 279 7.76 27.63 6.34
C TYR A 279 6.54 27.16 7.12
N ALA A 280 6.16 27.87 8.16
CA ALA A 280 5.03 27.52 9.01
C ALA A 280 3.72 27.49 8.19
N ARG A 281 3.46 28.55 7.40
CA ARG A 281 2.26 28.64 6.55
C ARG A 281 2.17 27.49 5.55
N HIS A 282 3.28 27.11 4.91
CA HIS A 282 3.33 26.00 3.96
C HIS A 282 2.88 24.70 4.61
N TRP A 283 3.49 24.31 5.72
CA TRP A 283 3.20 23.06 6.40
C TRP A 283 1.84 23.06 7.10
N HIS A 284 1.38 24.18 7.66
CA HIS A 284 0.02 24.29 8.18
C HIS A 284 -1.03 23.97 7.11
N THR A 285 -0.86 24.53 5.92
CA THR A 285 -1.80 24.28 4.81
C THR A 285 -1.84 22.79 4.44
N LEU A 286 -0.69 22.14 4.29
CA LEU A 286 -0.63 20.72 3.95
C LEU A 286 -1.15 19.80 5.06
N LEU A 287 -0.91 20.14 6.32
CA LEU A 287 -1.47 19.41 7.48
C LEU A 287 -3.00 19.51 7.52
N HIS A 288 -3.59 20.68 7.20
CA HIS A 288 -5.05 20.81 7.11
C HIS A 288 -5.65 19.97 5.98
N VAL A 289 -4.97 19.88 4.83
CA VAL A 289 -5.39 19.02 3.70
C VAL A 289 -5.32 17.54 4.09
N GLU A 290 -4.28 17.13 4.80
CA GLU A 290 -4.13 15.77 5.31
C GLU A 290 -5.21 15.43 6.34
N GLU A 291 -5.46 16.34 7.29
CA GLU A 291 -6.47 16.15 8.32
C GLU A 291 -7.88 16.07 7.74
N GLU A 292 -8.19 16.89 6.75
CA GLU A 292 -9.46 16.85 6.03
C GLU A 292 -9.67 15.48 5.37
N GLN A 293 -8.62 14.92 4.74
CA GLN A 293 -8.68 13.58 4.17
C GLN A 293 -8.86 12.51 5.25
N MET A 294 -8.15 12.63 6.39
CA MET A 294 -8.33 11.70 7.52
C MET A 294 -9.77 11.68 8.00
N MET A 295 -10.43 12.84 8.05
CA MET A 295 -11.85 12.94 8.41
C MET A 295 -12.75 12.24 7.39
N ARG A 296 -12.52 12.45 6.10
CA ARG A 296 -13.28 11.76 5.02
C ARG A 296 -13.10 10.25 5.08
N ASP A 297 -11.89 9.79 5.33
CA ASP A 297 -11.57 8.36 5.37
C ASP A 297 -12.29 7.65 6.53
N ILE A 298 -12.45 8.32 7.66
CA ILE A 298 -13.11 7.71 8.82
C ILE A 298 -14.64 7.69 8.67
N GLU A 299 -15.22 8.65 7.93
CA GLU A 299 -16.66 8.70 7.67
C GLU A 299 -17.19 7.48 6.90
N VAL A 300 -16.33 6.77 6.18
CA VAL A 300 -16.69 5.51 5.48
C VAL A 300 -17.12 4.41 6.47
N TYR A 301 -16.64 4.48 7.69
CA TYR A 301 -16.95 3.49 8.75
C TYR A 301 -18.15 3.85 9.61
N ASP A 302 -18.80 4.97 9.37
CA ASP A 302 -20.01 5.34 10.08
C ASP A 302 -21.11 4.28 9.86
N MET A 303 -21.79 3.86 10.90
CA MET A 303 -22.87 2.88 10.85
C MET A 303 -24.20 3.54 11.20
N VAL A 304 -25.25 3.22 10.47
CA VAL A 304 -26.60 3.70 10.71
C VAL A 304 -27.51 2.49 10.93
N ASP A 305 -28.52 2.64 11.80
CA ASP A 305 -29.47 1.59 12.13
C ASP A 305 -28.80 0.26 12.53
N THR A 306 -27.68 0.39 13.27
CA THR A 306 -26.95 -0.77 13.78
C THR A 306 -27.37 -1.10 15.22
N VAL A 307 -27.10 -2.33 15.64
CA VAL A 307 -27.31 -2.80 17.02
C VAL A 307 -25.94 -3.03 17.64
N LEU A 308 -25.75 -2.56 18.85
CA LEU A 308 -24.55 -2.86 19.64
C LEU A 308 -24.71 -4.25 20.25
N HIS A 309 -23.92 -5.20 19.76
CA HIS A 309 -23.90 -6.53 20.32
C HIS A 309 -22.86 -6.61 21.44
N PRO A 310 -23.21 -7.18 22.60
CA PRO A 310 -22.24 -7.40 23.67
C PRO A 310 -21.19 -8.47 23.34
N VAL A 311 -21.48 -9.33 22.36
CA VAL A 311 -20.61 -10.42 21.90
C VAL A 311 -20.84 -10.59 20.39
N ASP A 312 -19.79 -10.53 19.62
CA ASP A 312 -19.67 -10.82 18.17
C ASP A 312 -20.14 -9.77 17.16
N ASN A 313 -19.20 -9.49 16.20
CA ASN A 313 -19.40 -8.90 14.89
C ASN A 313 -19.41 -7.38 14.74
N LEU A 314 -18.39 -6.68 15.25
CA LEU A 314 -17.96 -5.42 14.63
C LEU A 314 -16.85 -5.72 13.61
N PHE A 315 -17.19 -6.40 12.51
CA PHE A 315 -16.25 -6.67 11.41
C PHE A 315 -15.81 -5.43 10.63
N TYR A 316 -16.51 -4.30 10.85
CA TYR A 316 -16.36 -3.03 10.13
C TYR A 316 -15.95 -1.93 11.08
N ARG A 317 -14.70 -1.92 11.50
CA ARG A 317 -14.18 -0.78 12.25
C ARG A 317 -12.92 -0.23 11.58
N PRO A 318 -12.72 1.11 11.63
CA PRO A 318 -11.41 1.67 11.35
C PRO A 318 -10.40 1.12 12.36
N SER A 319 -9.12 1.24 12.08
CA SER A 319 -8.09 1.03 13.09
C SER A 319 -8.25 2.09 14.17
N VAL A 320 -8.87 1.69 15.28
CA VAL A 320 -9.15 2.53 16.45
C VAL A 320 -8.10 2.20 17.47
N LEU A 321 -7.59 3.23 18.13
CA LEU A 321 -6.63 3.08 19.20
C LEU A 321 -7.35 3.19 20.56
N GLN A 322 -6.70 2.69 21.60
CA GLN A 322 -7.17 2.92 22.97
C GLN A 322 -7.25 4.43 23.25
N ASN A 323 -8.35 4.88 23.88
CA ASN A 323 -8.73 6.29 24.08
C ASN A 323 -9.23 7.08 22.88
N ASP A 324 -9.34 6.48 21.68
CA ASP A 324 -10.11 7.12 20.62
C ASP A 324 -11.58 7.31 21.02
N ALA A 325 -12.23 8.26 20.39
CA ALA A 325 -13.63 8.52 20.64
C ALA A 325 -14.51 7.89 19.56
N VAL A 326 -15.60 7.28 20.01
CA VAL A 326 -16.67 6.74 19.18
C VAL A 326 -17.97 7.40 19.61
N ASN A 327 -18.64 8.09 18.73
CA ASN A 327 -19.89 8.78 19.01
C ASN A 327 -21.08 7.89 18.67
N ILE A 328 -22.02 7.75 19.59
CA ILE A 328 -23.23 6.93 19.42
C ILE A 328 -24.47 7.80 19.64
N SER A 329 -25.44 7.70 18.73
CA SER A 329 -26.76 8.28 18.86
C SER A 329 -27.80 7.17 18.84
N LEU A 330 -28.67 7.12 19.86
CA LEU A 330 -29.74 6.13 19.95
C LEU A 330 -30.96 6.57 19.16
N LYS A 331 -31.60 5.66 18.42
CA LYS A 331 -32.75 6.02 17.57
C LYS A 331 -33.95 6.55 18.36
N ARG A 332 -34.11 6.21 19.62
CA ARG A 332 -35.13 6.82 20.51
C ARG A 332 -34.90 8.31 20.79
N ASN A 333 -33.63 8.80 20.63
CA ASN A 333 -33.28 10.19 20.81
C ASN A 333 -32.19 10.62 19.80
N PRO A 334 -32.52 10.74 18.51
CA PRO A 334 -31.56 10.91 17.42
C PRO A 334 -30.82 12.25 17.45
N ASP A 335 -31.34 13.22 18.20
CA ASP A 335 -30.74 14.56 18.36
C ASP A 335 -29.66 14.61 19.46
N VAL A 336 -29.39 13.49 20.15
CA VAL A 336 -28.36 13.40 21.18
C VAL A 336 -27.28 12.40 20.79
N TRP A 337 -26.04 12.89 20.81
CA TRP A 337 -24.84 12.10 20.53
C TRP A 337 -24.01 11.94 21.81
N PHE A 338 -23.70 10.71 22.17
CA PHE A 338 -22.86 10.34 23.30
C PHE A 338 -21.45 9.98 22.84
N GLU A 339 -20.44 10.61 23.42
CA GLU A 339 -19.04 10.22 23.19
C GLU A 339 -18.67 9.02 24.06
N GLY A 340 -18.33 7.89 23.42
CA GLY A 340 -17.75 6.73 24.09
C GLY A 340 -16.22 6.75 23.94
N ARG A 341 -15.48 6.41 24.99
CA ARG A 341 -14.03 6.26 24.96
C ARG A 341 -13.66 4.79 24.86
N VAL A 342 -12.75 4.46 23.92
CA VAL A 342 -12.22 3.11 23.74
C VAL A 342 -11.31 2.77 24.92
N ILE A 343 -11.72 1.80 25.75
CA ILE A 343 -10.96 1.35 26.93
C ILE A 343 -10.29 -0.01 26.73
N LYS A 344 -10.88 -0.86 25.89
CA LYS A 344 -10.32 -2.18 25.52
C LYS A 344 -10.40 -2.39 24.03
N LEU A 345 -9.34 -3.01 23.48
CA LEU A 345 -9.24 -3.37 22.09
C LEU A 345 -9.05 -4.88 22.00
N HIS A 346 -9.98 -5.58 21.35
CA HIS A 346 -9.83 -6.96 20.94
C HIS A 346 -9.84 -7.03 19.41
N GLN A 347 -9.45 -8.15 18.83
CA GLN A 347 -9.39 -8.31 17.36
C GLN A 347 -10.71 -7.98 16.67
N THR A 348 -11.84 -8.30 17.32
CA THR A 348 -13.20 -8.15 16.78
C THR A 348 -14.11 -7.26 17.61
N GLN A 349 -13.67 -6.76 18.76
CA GLN A 349 -14.52 -6.03 19.71
C GLN A 349 -13.87 -4.77 20.25
N LEU A 350 -14.69 -3.76 20.56
CA LEU A 350 -14.29 -2.53 21.24
C LEU A 350 -15.02 -2.43 22.59
N GLY A 351 -14.27 -2.29 23.68
CA GLY A 351 -14.84 -1.86 24.95
C GLY A 351 -14.94 -0.34 25.00
N LEU A 352 -16.15 0.20 25.11
CA LEU A 352 -16.41 1.63 25.17
C LEU A 352 -16.87 2.04 26.57
N LYS A 353 -16.38 3.17 27.06
CA LYS A 353 -16.84 3.81 28.30
C LYS A 353 -17.55 5.12 27.96
N PHE A 354 -18.78 5.25 28.42
CA PHE A 354 -19.62 6.43 28.23
C PHE A 354 -19.81 7.22 29.55
N ASP A 355 -20.39 8.40 29.41
CA ASP A 355 -20.94 9.14 30.53
C ASP A 355 -22.05 8.34 31.21
N HIS A 356 -22.28 8.58 32.53
CA HIS A 356 -23.28 7.87 33.32
C HIS A 356 -24.72 8.05 32.80
N SER A 357 -24.98 9.09 32.02
CA SER A 357 -26.29 9.35 31.40
C SER A 357 -26.57 8.47 30.16
N PHE A 358 -25.56 7.74 29.65
CA PHE A 358 -25.76 6.81 28.55
C PHE A 358 -26.41 5.51 29.04
N SER A 359 -27.56 5.18 28.49
CA SER A 359 -28.28 3.93 28.79
C SER A 359 -28.62 3.28 27.45
N TYR A 360 -28.21 2.03 27.25
CA TYR A 360 -28.46 1.24 26.05
C TYR A 360 -29.23 -0.04 26.42
N THR A 361 -30.29 -0.32 25.65
CA THR A 361 -31.06 -1.55 25.79
C THR A 361 -30.60 -2.54 24.70
N PRO A 362 -30.26 -3.80 25.03
CA PRO A 362 -29.86 -4.81 24.03
C PRO A 362 -30.89 -4.91 22.91
N GLY A 363 -30.42 -4.84 21.66
CA GLY A 363 -31.27 -4.86 20.47
C GLY A 363 -31.76 -3.46 20.01
N GLU A 364 -31.46 -2.39 20.74
CA GLU A 364 -31.82 -1.02 20.36
C GLU A 364 -31.00 -0.56 19.17
N LEU A 365 -31.65 0.06 18.17
CA LEU A 365 -30.98 0.64 17.02
C LEU A 365 -30.28 1.94 17.37
N CYS A 366 -29.06 2.08 16.85
CA CYS A 366 -28.27 3.30 17.02
C CYS A 366 -27.46 3.64 15.75
N ASP A 367 -27.02 4.88 15.70
CA ASP A 367 -26.02 5.34 14.74
C ASP A 367 -24.67 5.46 15.44
N VAL A 368 -23.61 5.00 14.79
CA VAL A 368 -22.24 4.99 15.33
C VAL A 368 -21.34 5.81 14.41
N ARG A 369 -20.53 6.67 14.99
CA ARG A 369 -19.51 7.47 14.31
C ARG A 369 -18.15 7.30 14.95
N PHE A 370 -17.18 7.05 14.13
CA PHE A 370 -15.79 7.03 14.53
C PHE A 370 -15.18 8.43 14.40
N THR A 371 -14.29 8.79 15.32
CA THR A 371 -13.57 10.06 15.28
C THR A 371 -12.06 9.81 15.24
N VAL A 372 -11.33 10.71 14.64
CA VAL A 372 -9.86 10.69 14.61
C VAL A 372 -9.33 11.47 15.79
N THR A 373 -8.32 10.93 16.50
CA THR A 373 -7.58 11.74 17.45
C THR A 373 -6.77 12.81 16.72
N ARG A 374 -6.97 14.08 17.11
CA ARG A 374 -6.29 15.22 16.50
C ARG A 374 -4.99 15.60 17.20
N ILE A 375 -4.64 14.90 18.30
CA ILE A 375 -3.48 15.27 19.12
C ILE A 375 -2.17 15.30 18.34
N PRO A 376 -1.81 14.28 17.52
CA PRO A 376 -0.57 14.31 16.76
C PRO A 376 -0.50 15.51 15.79
N ILE A 377 -1.55 15.73 14.99
CA ILE A 377 -1.59 16.85 14.03
C ILE A 377 -1.51 18.20 14.75
N ARG A 378 -2.22 18.37 15.88
CA ARG A 378 -2.17 19.60 16.67
C ARG A 378 -0.78 19.86 17.25
N ARG A 379 -0.04 18.83 17.66
CA ARG A 379 1.36 18.93 18.09
C ARG A 379 2.29 19.37 16.97
N MET A 380 2.06 18.85 15.75
CA MET A 380 2.80 19.31 14.58
C MET A 380 2.52 20.79 14.28
N HIS A 381 1.27 21.20 14.33
CA HIS A 381 0.91 22.61 14.18
C HIS A 381 1.56 23.49 15.27
N GLU A 382 1.51 23.07 16.53
CA GLU A 382 2.15 23.79 17.64
C GLU A 382 3.65 23.93 17.46
N ALA A 383 4.34 22.85 17.03
CA ALA A 383 5.76 22.89 16.75
C ALA A 383 6.11 23.87 15.62
N LEU A 384 5.25 23.99 14.60
CA LEU A 384 5.45 24.95 13.51
C LEU A 384 5.40 26.42 14.00
N ASP A 385 4.56 26.71 14.99
CA ASP A 385 4.36 28.07 15.53
C ASP A 385 5.44 28.50 16.54
N ILE A 386 6.18 27.54 17.11
CA ILE A 386 7.24 27.87 18.07
C ILE A 386 8.34 28.67 17.38
N PRO A 387 8.73 29.85 17.93
CA PRO A 387 9.85 30.61 17.42
C PRO A 387 11.14 29.77 17.37
N PHE A 388 11.86 29.84 16.26
CA PHE A 388 13.02 29.00 16.03
C PHE A 388 14.06 29.73 15.19
N PHE A 389 15.33 29.39 15.34
CA PHE A 389 16.42 29.90 14.52
C PHE A 389 16.56 29.00 13.26
N PRO A 390 15.94 29.39 12.12
CA PRO A 390 15.69 28.45 11.04
C PRO A 390 16.89 28.12 10.18
N ASP A 391 17.81 29.11 9.98
CA ASP A 391 18.74 29.08 8.85
C ASP A 391 19.65 27.85 8.84
N ARG A 392 20.34 27.57 9.95
CA ARG A 392 21.26 26.44 10.02
C ARG A 392 20.57 25.07 10.03
N VAL A 393 19.31 25.01 10.45
CA VAL A 393 18.57 23.74 10.58
C VAL A 393 17.70 23.50 9.36
N LEU A 394 16.84 24.47 9.01
CA LEU A 394 15.85 24.28 7.94
C LEU A 394 16.44 24.48 6.55
N PHE A 395 17.39 25.40 6.43
CA PHE A 395 17.98 25.81 5.15
C PHE A 395 19.50 25.89 5.22
N PRO A 396 20.21 24.89 5.76
CA PRO A 396 21.65 24.96 5.94
C PRO A 396 22.39 25.12 4.61
N GLY A 397 23.49 25.88 4.65
CA GLY A 397 24.41 26.11 3.55
C GLY A 397 25.83 26.21 4.08
N GLU A 398 26.83 26.36 3.21
CA GLU A 398 28.26 26.39 3.55
C GLU A 398 28.62 27.43 4.63
N ALA A 399 27.94 28.58 4.66
CA ALA A 399 28.12 29.59 5.68
C ALA A 399 27.85 29.11 7.12
N HIS A 400 27.16 28.00 7.30
CA HIS A 400 26.86 27.43 8.61
C HIS A 400 27.88 26.38 9.06
N LEU A 401 28.84 26.00 8.21
CA LEU A 401 29.92 25.08 8.56
C LEU A 401 30.92 25.76 9.48
N LYS A 402 31.22 25.14 10.63
CA LYS A 402 32.03 25.71 11.69
C LYS A 402 33.45 25.10 11.74
N GLY A 403 34.14 25.08 10.60
CA GLY A 403 35.52 24.57 10.56
C GLY A 403 35.65 23.07 10.92
N GLN A 404 34.61 22.28 10.63
CA GLN A 404 34.64 20.84 10.77
C GLN A 404 35.66 20.25 9.79
N CYS A 405 36.51 19.34 10.26
CA CYS A 405 37.48 18.62 9.45
C CYS A 405 37.00 17.18 9.23
N LEU A 406 37.46 16.58 8.13
CA LEU A 406 37.26 15.15 7.92
C LEU A 406 37.95 14.38 9.05
N PRO A 407 37.29 13.33 9.62
CA PRO A 407 37.94 12.43 10.56
C PRO A 407 39.19 11.78 9.94
N ASP A 408 40.31 11.84 10.62
CA ASP A 408 41.53 11.19 10.18
C ASP A 408 41.71 9.79 10.87
N ASP A 409 42.81 9.11 10.55
CA ASP A 409 43.05 7.78 11.09
C ASP A 409 43.47 7.84 12.57
N GLU A 410 44.03 8.96 13.03
CA GLU A 410 44.42 9.17 14.42
C GLU A 410 43.16 9.38 15.28
N ASP A 411 42.20 10.22 14.83
CA ASP A 411 40.89 10.43 15.46
C ASP A 411 40.12 9.10 15.67
N ILE A 412 40.20 8.21 14.67
CA ILE A 412 39.51 6.92 14.71
C ILE A 412 40.23 5.96 15.71
N ALA A 413 41.53 5.96 15.70
CA ALA A 413 42.33 5.08 16.55
C ALA A 413 42.21 5.42 18.05
N GLU A 414 41.86 6.67 18.39
CA GLU A 414 41.69 7.11 19.78
C GLU A 414 40.35 6.64 20.39
N ILE A 415 39.40 6.14 19.58
CA ILE A 415 38.10 5.71 20.09
C ILE A 415 38.11 4.25 20.52
N GLU A 416 37.94 4.01 21.83
CA GLU A 416 37.62 2.70 22.36
C GLU A 416 36.11 2.43 22.21
N VAL A 417 35.73 1.63 21.20
CA VAL A 417 34.31 1.35 20.88
C VAL A 417 33.70 0.39 21.88
N PHE A 418 32.41 0.62 22.22
CA PHE A 418 31.59 -0.33 23.00
C PHE A 418 31.25 -1.58 22.18
N ASN A 419 31.09 -1.44 20.85
CA ASN A 419 30.85 -2.57 19.97
C ASN A 419 32.10 -2.87 19.11
N PRO A 420 32.87 -3.94 19.42
CA PRO A 420 34.11 -4.27 18.69
C PRO A 420 33.94 -4.49 17.18
N LEU A 421 32.74 -4.84 16.72
CA LEU A 421 32.48 -5.06 15.31
C LEU A 421 32.59 -3.79 14.47
N LEU A 422 32.57 -2.61 15.10
CA LEU A 422 32.68 -1.32 14.42
C LEU A 422 34.09 -0.98 13.98
N VAL A 423 35.10 -1.46 14.67
CA VAL A 423 36.51 -1.13 14.43
C VAL A 423 36.94 -1.32 12.98
N THR A 424 36.43 -2.34 12.32
CA THR A 424 36.74 -2.64 10.90
C THR A 424 35.79 -1.97 9.90
N ASN A 425 34.84 -1.18 10.37
CA ASN A 425 33.83 -0.55 9.51
C ASN A 425 34.08 0.96 9.38
N ARG A 426 34.96 1.34 8.46
CA ARG A 426 35.37 2.73 8.25
C ARG A 426 34.17 3.69 8.12
N PRO A 427 33.16 3.49 7.27
CA PRO A 427 32.04 4.43 7.18
C PRO A 427 31.27 4.63 8.50
N GLN A 428 31.12 3.58 9.33
CA GLN A 428 30.50 3.72 10.65
C GLN A 428 31.39 4.50 11.61
N MET A 429 32.69 4.25 11.60
CA MET A 429 33.65 4.99 12.42
C MET A 429 33.71 6.48 12.00
N ASP A 430 33.76 6.78 10.70
CA ASP A 430 33.69 8.15 10.19
C ASP A 430 32.45 8.89 10.71
N ALA A 431 31.28 8.24 10.70
CA ALA A 431 30.05 8.82 11.22
C ALA A 431 30.11 9.08 12.74
N ILE A 432 30.67 8.14 13.51
CA ILE A 432 30.81 8.26 14.97
C ILE A 432 31.75 9.41 15.29
N VAL A 433 32.94 9.43 14.71
CA VAL A 433 33.95 10.51 14.93
C VAL A 433 33.38 11.86 14.54
N ALA A 434 32.74 11.95 13.36
CA ALA A 434 32.12 13.20 12.90
C ALA A 434 31.05 13.73 13.87
N ILE A 435 30.22 12.85 14.45
CA ILE A 435 29.20 13.24 15.44
C ILE A 435 29.89 13.74 16.72
N LEU A 436 30.95 13.07 17.17
CA LEU A 436 31.68 13.44 18.39
C LEU A 436 32.47 14.73 18.25
N ALA A 437 32.93 15.05 17.04
CA ALA A 437 33.66 16.27 16.71
C ALA A 437 32.75 17.47 16.41
N GLN A 438 31.41 17.27 16.33
CA GLN A 438 30.48 18.36 16.02
C GLN A 438 30.58 19.52 17.01
N GLN A 439 30.84 20.72 16.52
CA GLN A 439 30.73 21.94 17.31
C GLN A 439 29.28 22.27 17.62
N GLN A 440 29.03 22.89 18.78
CA GLN A 440 27.69 23.32 19.17
C GLN A 440 27.05 24.23 18.12
N GLY A 441 25.84 23.90 17.72
CA GLY A 441 25.08 24.65 16.72
C GLY A 441 25.55 24.42 15.28
N SER A 442 26.18 23.29 14.96
CA SER A 442 26.43 22.86 13.58
C SER A 442 25.14 22.59 12.80
N PRO A 443 25.15 22.58 11.47
CA PRO A 443 24.06 22.06 10.65
C PRO A 443 23.68 20.63 11.05
N PRO A 444 22.44 20.17 10.77
CA PRO A 444 22.07 18.78 11.02
C PRO A 444 23.04 17.81 10.36
N PHE A 445 23.49 16.80 11.10
CA PHE A 445 24.35 15.72 10.57
C PHE A 445 23.48 14.55 10.10
N ILE A 446 23.78 13.99 8.92
CA ILE A 446 23.00 12.90 8.35
C ILE A 446 23.81 11.60 8.30
N VAL A 447 23.28 10.56 8.94
CA VAL A 447 23.72 9.18 8.77
C VAL A 447 22.82 8.51 7.75
N PHE A 448 23.26 8.52 6.49
CA PHE A 448 22.54 7.83 5.42
C PHE A 448 22.90 6.35 5.43
N GLY A 449 21.96 5.51 5.83
CA GLY A 449 22.19 4.07 5.94
C GLY A 449 21.18 3.26 5.13
N PRO A 450 21.60 2.69 3.99
CA PRO A 450 20.86 1.67 3.27
C PRO A 450 20.42 0.50 4.15
N PRO A 451 19.56 -0.42 3.64
CA PRO A 451 19.09 -1.57 4.42
C PRO A 451 20.27 -2.42 4.93
N GLY A 452 20.21 -2.84 6.19
CA GLY A 452 21.19 -3.76 6.77
C GLY A 452 22.59 -3.19 7.02
N THR A 453 22.79 -1.87 6.88
CA THR A 453 24.11 -1.23 7.07
C THR A 453 24.41 -0.79 8.50
N GLY A 454 23.52 -1.05 9.46
CA GLY A 454 23.78 -0.80 10.87
C GLY A 454 23.55 0.63 11.35
N LYS A 455 22.64 1.42 10.72
CA LYS A 455 22.26 2.78 11.15
C LYS A 455 22.10 2.94 12.65
N THR A 456 21.17 2.18 13.22
CA THR A 456 20.87 2.25 14.66
C THR A 456 22.07 1.86 15.52
N VAL A 457 22.93 0.94 15.05
CA VAL A 457 24.18 0.57 15.77
C VAL A 457 25.13 1.75 15.79
N THR A 458 25.28 2.48 14.68
CA THR A 458 26.15 3.65 14.58
C THR A 458 25.72 4.76 15.53
N ILE A 459 24.42 5.11 15.55
CA ILE A 459 23.93 6.18 16.44
C ILE A 459 23.94 5.76 17.92
N VAL A 460 23.68 4.48 18.23
CA VAL A 460 23.81 3.96 19.59
C VAL A 460 25.26 4.10 20.08
N GLU A 461 26.23 3.69 19.28
CA GLU A 461 27.64 3.87 19.62
C GLU A 461 28.00 5.33 19.85
N ALA A 462 27.59 6.25 18.94
CA ALA A 462 27.83 7.67 19.10
C ALA A 462 27.22 8.24 20.40
N ILE A 463 26.00 7.82 20.76
CA ILE A 463 25.35 8.22 22.02
C ILE A 463 26.14 7.70 23.24
N LEU A 464 26.57 6.43 23.23
CA LEU A 464 27.36 5.85 24.32
C LEU A 464 28.70 6.57 24.47
N GLN A 465 29.38 6.89 23.37
CA GLN A 465 30.64 7.64 23.36
C GLN A 465 30.43 9.06 23.90
N LEU A 466 29.37 9.78 23.53
CA LEU A 466 29.05 11.11 24.07
C LEU A 466 28.87 11.06 25.60
N VAL A 467 28.10 10.07 26.12
CA VAL A 467 27.88 9.91 27.56
C VAL A 467 29.16 9.49 28.32
N ALA A 468 30.03 8.73 27.67
CA ALA A 468 31.33 8.34 28.26
C ALA A 468 32.31 9.51 28.35
N ARG A 469 32.34 10.38 27.33
CA ARG A 469 33.21 11.56 27.28
C ARG A 469 32.74 12.68 28.20
N ASP A 470 31.43 12.89 28.31
CA ASP A 470 30.83 13.93 29.14
C ASP A 470 29.65 13.34 29.96
N PRO A 471 29.88 13.06 31.24
CA PRO A 471 28.84 12.55 32.16
C PRO A 471 27.66 13.51 32.34
N ASP A 472 27.82 14.80 32.03
CA ASP A 472 26.78 15.83 32.16
C ASP A 472 26.00 16.04 30.88
N VAL A 473 26.39 15.38 29.76
CA VAL A 473 25.68 15.48 28.48
C VAL A 473 24.22 15.05 28.63
N ARG A 474 23.32 15.78 27.96
CA ARG A 474 21.89 15.46 27.89
C ARG A 474 21.47 15.26 26.43
N ILE A 475 20.88 14.10 26.16
CA ILE A 475 20.57 13.62 24.81
C ILE A 475 19.10 13.25 24.73
N LEU A 476 18.39 13.76 23.73
CA LEU A 476 17.06 13.32 23.36
C LEU A 476 17.17 12.45 22.11
N ALA A 477 16.79 11.18 22.21
CA ALA A 477 16.82 10.24 21.08
C ALA A 477 15.38 9.89 20.67
N CYS A 478 15.01 10.17 19.42
CA CYS A 478 13.67 10.03 18.91
C CYS A 478 13.58 9.05 17.75
N ALA A 479 12.38 8.50 17.56
CA ALA A 479 12.01 7.78 16.33
C ALA A 479 10.52 8.04 16.00
N PRO A 480 10.09 7.89 14.73
CA PRO A 480 8.69 8.09 14.35
C PRO A 480 7.73 7.09 14.98
N SER A 481 8.17 5.87 15.24
CA SER A 481 7.35 4.78 15.78
C SER A 481 7.79 4.31 17.17
N ASN A 482 6.85 3.70 17.92
CA ASN A 482 7.19 3.08 19.20
C ASN A 482 8.15 1.90 19.05
N SER A 483 8.00 1.09 17.99
CA SER A 483 8.89 -0.06 17.74
C SER A 483 10.34 0.35 17.49
N ALA A 484 10.56 1.44 16.74
CA ALA A 484 11.89 1.97 16.50
C ALA A 484 12.49 2.59 17.77
N ALA A 485 11.69 3.36 18.53
CA ALA A 485 12.13 3.94 19.81
C ALA A 485 12.44 2.87 20.87
N ASP A 486 11.67 1.77 20.92
CA ASP A 486 11.94 0.66 21.83
C ASP A 486 13.23 -0.06 21.44
N LEU A 487 13.44 -0.32 20.14
CA LEU A 487 14.69 -0.94 19.65
C LEU A 487 15.92 -0.07 19.99
N LEU A 488 15.79 1.25 19.87
CA LEU A 488 16.85 2.19 20.23
C LEU A 488 17.14 2.10 21.73
N ALA A 489 16.12 2.11 22.59
CA ALA A 489 16.28 1.95 24.04
C ALA A 489 16.86 0.58 24.41
N GLU A 490 16.40 -0.52 23.77
CA GLU A 490 16.92 -1.88 23.95
C GLU A 490 18.43 -1.98 23.67
N ARG A 491 18.90 -1.28 22.65
CA ARG A 491 20.33 -1.27 22.32
C ARG A 491 21.13 -0.38 23.26
N LEU A 492 20.61 0.76 23.67
CA LEU A 492 21.27 1.68 24.61
C LEU A 492 21.42 1.08 26.01
N LYS A 493 20.49 0.24 26.46
CA LYS A 493 20.58 -0.39 27.79
C LYS A 493 21.79 -1.31 27.96
N SER A 494 22.44 -1.76 26.88
CA SER A 494 23.66 -2.54 26.97
C SER A 494 24.85 -1.76 27.55
N GLY A 495 24.81 -0.42 27.42
CA GLY A 495 25.86 0.47 27.93
C GLY A 495 25.38 1.48 28.98
N LEU A 496 24.06 1.61 29.19
CA LEU A 496 23.46 2.60 30.09
C LEU A 496 22.49 1.94 31.07
N GLY A 497 22.67 2.19 32.36
CA GLY A 497 21.75 1.76 33.41
C GLY A 497 20.45 2.58 33.46
N PRO A 498 19.47 2.12 34.26
CA PRO A 498 18.18 2.81 34.43
C PRO A 498 18.29 4.15 35.17
N ASP A 499 19.44 4.48 35.71
CA ASP A 499 19.75 5.80 36.28
C ASP A 499 20.13 6.84 35.21
N LYS A 500 20.63 6.40 34.05
CA LYS A 500 21.11 7.24 32.95
C LYS A 500 20.18 7.27 31.75
N LEU A 501 19.41 6.20 31.52
CA LEU A 501 18.54 6.02 30.37
C LEU A 501 17.06 6.00 30.82
N PHE A 502 16.23 6.76 30.14
CA PHE A 502 14.78 6.76 30.35
C PHE A 502 14.00 6.61 29.06
N ARG A 503 13.08 5.62 28.98
CA ARG A 503 12.14 5.44 27.86
C ARG A 503 10.82 6.14 28.15
N LEU A 504 10.66 7.32 27.59
CA LEU A 504 9.47 8.16 27.71
C LEU A 504 8.37 7.65 26.80
N ASN A 505 7.28 7.16 27.39
CA ASN A 505 6.12 6.65 26.67
C ASN A 505 4.95 7.63 26.71
N ALA A 506 4.12 7.58 25.65
CA ALA A 506 2.83 8.27 25.69
C ALA A 506 1.92 7.60 26.73
N PRO A 507 1.17 8.37 27.57
CA PRO A 507 0.31 7.80 28.60
C PRO A 507 -0.78 6.84 28.10
N PHE A 508 -1.06 6.89 26.79
CA PHE A 508 -2.11 6.08 26.16
C PHE A 508 -1.56 4.83 25.45
N ARG A 509 -0.26 4.59 25.52
CA ARG A 509 0.32 3.37 25.01
C ARG A 509 -0.14 2.18 25.85
N GLY A 510 -0.58 1.09 25.21
CA GLY A 510 -0.90 -0.16 25.90
C GLY A 510 0.34 -0.78 26.50
N ALA A 511 0.30 -1.13 27.78
CA ALA A 511 1.41 -1.78 28.48
C ALA A 511 1.69 -3.19 27.93
N ASP A 512 0.67 -3.85 27.40
CA ASP A 512 0.74 -5.18 26.78
C ASP A 512 1.67 -5.27 25.54
N LYS A 513 1.94 -4.12 24.90
CA LYS A 513 2.82 -4.01 23.73
C LYS A 513 4.22 -3.48 24.08
N PHE A 514 4.52 -3.29 25.33
CA PHE A 514 5.81 -2.77 25.77
C PHE A 514 6.79 -3.90 26.10
N PRO A 515 8.05 -3.84 25.65
CA PRO A 515 9.05 -4.86 25.96
C PRO A 515 9.28 -5.01 27.47
N VAL A 516 9.14 -6.22 27.98
CA VAL A 516 9.38 -6.53 29.41
C VAL A 516 10.78 -6.14 29.85
N THR A 517 11.74 -6.26 28.93
CA THR A 517 13.15 -5.92 29.13
C THR A 517 13.43 -4.44 29.36
N LEU A 518 12.48 -3.56 29.08
CA LEU A 518 12.56 -2.11 29.28
C LEU A 518 11.72 -1.59 30.47
N LEU A 519 11.13 -2.47 31.28
CA LEU A 519 10.26 -2.05 32.39
C LEU A 519 11.01 -1.19 33.42
N ASP A 520 12.28 -1.46 33.71
CA ASP A 520 13.10 -0.68 34.64
C ASP A 520 13.53 0.69 34.07
N TYR A 521 13.35 0.90 32.76
CA TYR A 521 13.74 2.12 32.04
C TYR A 521 12.57 3.06 31.77
N THR A 522 11.39 2.79 32.31
CA THR A 522 10.18 3.61 32.16
C THR A 522 9.48 3.78 33.50
N PHE A 523 8.46 4.64 33.52
CA PHE A 523 7.64 4.82 34.70
C PHE A 523 6.20 4.41 34.44
N ILE A 524 5.73 3.42 35.22
CA ILE A 524 4.36 2.91 35.19
C ILE A 524 3.70 3.22 36.56
N ASP A 525 2.50 3.78 36.55
CA ASP A 525 1.74 4.10 37.77
C ASP A 525 1.08 2.85 38.36
N GLU A 526 0.49 2.98 39.55
CA GLU A 526 -0.25 1.91 40.25
C GLU A 526 -1.43 1.35 39.41
N GLY A 527 -1.87 2.05 38.39
CA GLY A 527 -2.92 1.64 37.46
C GLY A 527 -2.40 0.96 36.22
N GLU A 528 -1.15 0.48 36.20
CA GLU A 528 -0.47 -0.15 35.05
C GLU A 528 -0.44 0.73 33.78
N ARG A 529 -0.31 2.06 33.97
CA ARG A 529 -0.28 3.03 32.87
C ARG A 529 1.04 3.79 32.86
N PHE A 530 1.52 4.13 31.68
CA PHE A 530 2.67 5.01 31.56
C PHE A 530 2.34 6.40 32.12
N SER A 531 3.18 6.87 33.01
CA SER A 531 3.01 8.16 33.66
C SER A 531 4.12 9.13 33.25
N ILE A 532 3.81 10.44 33.36
CA ILE A 532 4.73 11.51 33.00
C ILE A 532 5.51 11.92 34.25
N ARG A 533 6.83 12.00 34.13
CA ARG A 533 7.72 12.55 35.16
C ARG A 533 7.75 14.07 35.14
N SER A 534 8.14 14.68 36.28
CA SER A 534 8.41 16.11 36.33
C SER A 534 9.60 16.50 35.44
N ALA A 535 9.70 17.77 35.06
CA ALA A 535 10.86 18.26 34.33
C ALA A 535 12.18 18.00 35.12
N GLY A 536 12.16 18.19 36.44
CA GLY A 536 13.31 17.92 37.30
C GLY A 536 13.68 16.44 37.41
N ASP A 537 12.73 15.52 37.27
CA ASP A 537 13.02 14.10 37.24
C ASP A 537 13.59 13.68 35.86
N LEU A 538 13.01 14.19 34.77
CA LEU A 538 13.50 13.93 33.44
C LEU A 538 14.93 14.48 33.22
N ALA A 539 15.24 15.61 33.84
CA ALA A 539 16.55 16.27 33.75
C ALA A 539 17.70 15.46 34.37
N LYS A 540 17.39 14.44 35.19
CA LYS A 540 18.42 13.58 35.82
C LYS A 540 19.06 12.61 34.83
N TYR A 541 18.30 12.21 33.79
CA TYR A 541 18.75 11.22 32.83
C TYR A 541 19.70 11.82 31.77
N ASN A 542 20.76 11.11 31.44
CA ASN A 542 21.64 11.48 30.34
C ASN A 542 20.95 11.31 29.00
N VAL A 543 20.18 10.23 28.83
CA VAL A 543 19.51 9.89 27.57
C VAL A 543 18.00 9.67 27.83
N VAL A 544 17.18 10.44 27.13
CA VAL A 544 15.73 10.24 27.08
C VAL A 544 15.36 9.73 25.70
N VAL A 545 14.77 8.53 25.63
CA VAL A 545 14.31 7.93 24.36
C VAL A 545 12.80 8.09 24.25
N SER A 546 12.30 8.65 23.14
CA SER A 546 10.86 8.85 22.91
C SER A 546 10.46 8.64 21.44
N THR A 547 9.15 8.67 21.17
CA THR A 547 8.70 8.92 19.79
C THR A 547 8.76 10.41 19.49
N CYS A 548 8.87 10.79 18.20
CA CYS A 548 8.84 12.21 17.79
C CYS A 548 7.63 12.93 18.40
N MET A 549 6.44 12.31 18.38
CA MET A 549 5.22 12.90 18.97
C MET A 549 5.26 13.02 20.49
N SER A 550 5.94 12.12 21.21
CA SER A 550 6.06 12.18 22.67
C SER A 550 7.15 13.15 23.13
N ALA A 551 8.04 13.56 22.25
CA ALA A 551 9.10 14.52 22.52
C ALA A 551 8.60 15.94 22.90
N THR A 552 7.30 16.23 22.70
CA THR A 552 6.67 17.45 23.28
C THR A 552 6.52 17.39 24.80
N ILE A 553 6.56 16.21 25.41
CA ILE A 553 6.28 16.05 26.85
C ILE A 553 7.29 16.80 27.71
N PRO A 554 8.61 16.71 27.52
CA PRO A 554 9.58 17.50 28.29
C PRO A 554 9.27 19.00 28.27
N HIS A 555 9.04 19.58 27.11
CA HIS A 555 8.62 20.98 27.00
C HIS A 555 7.29 21.25 27.71
N GLY A 556 6.30 20.37 27.51
CA GLY A 556 4.98 20.50 28.14
C GLY A 556 5.00 20.49 29.65
N VAL A 557 5.92 19.77 30.30
CA VAL A 557 6.08 19.76 31.78
C VAL A 557 7.05 20.83 32.27
N GLY A 558 7.56 21.70 31.38
CA GLY A 558 8.33 22.87 31.75
C GLY A 558 9.84 22.70 31.73
N MET A 559 10.35 21.76 30.96
CA MET A 559 11.78 21.67 30.67
C MET A 559 12.19 22.83 29.77
N GLU A 560 13.28 23.48 30.10
CA GLU A 560 13.81 24.62 29.33
C GLU A 560 14.36 24.17 27.97
N THR A 561 14.24 25.04 26.96
CA THR A 561 14.88 24.85 25.66
C THR A 561 16.40 24.84 25.82
N GLY A 562 17.10 23.98 25.04
CA GLY A 562 18.55 23.81 25.15
C GLY A 562 19.00 22.90 26.29
N HIS A 563 18.08 22.29 27.06
CA HIS A 563 18.43 21.26 28.04
C HIS A 563 19.16 20.10 27.40
N PHE A 564 18.74 19.66 26.22
CA PHE A 564 19.42 18.62 25.44
C PHE A 564 20.46 19.26 24.52
N GLY A 565 21.74 18.92 24.71
CA GLY A 565 22.83 19.31 23.82
C GLY A 565 22.77 18.59 22.45
N TYR A 566 22.15 17.41 22.40
CA TYR A 566 22.00 16.62 21.21
C TYR A 566 20.58 16.08 21.04
N ILE A 567 20.06 16.13 19.81
CA ILE A 567 18.79 15.50 19.41
C ILE A 567 19.09 14.52 18.28
N PHE A 568 18.87 13.23 18.52
CA PHE A 568 18.94 12.19 17.51
C PHE A 568 17.54 11.84 17.02
N VAL A 569 17.36 11.69 15.71
CA VAL A 569 16.13 11.17 15.12
C VAL A 569 16.48 9.98 14.24
N ASP A 570 16.24 8.76 14.76
CA ASP A 570 16.42 7.53 13.99
C ASP A 570 15.21 7.28 13.11
N GLU A 571 15.41 6.62 11.97
CA GLU A 571 14.39 6.40 10.94
C GLU A 571 13.74 7.73 10.47
N ALA A 572 14.49 8.82 10.41
CA ALA A 572 14.02 10.16 10.07
C ALA A 572 13.38 10.26 8.67
N GLY A 573 13.69 9.32 7.77
CA GLY A 573 13.05 9.21 6.46
C GLY A 573 11.56 8.89 6.51
N GLN A 574 11.06 8.33 7.63
CA GLN A 574 9.65 7.95 7.81
C GLN A 574 8.79 9.06 8.40
N ALA A 575 9.41 10.05 9.05
CA ALA A 575 8.70 11.15 9.68
C ALA A 575 8.29 12.20 8.63
N MET A 576 7.04 12.68 8.72
CA MET A 576 6.68 13.93 8.04
C MET A 576 7.61 15.05 8.52
N GLU A 577 7.93 16.01 7.65
CA GLU A 577 8.77 17.13 8.09
C GLU A 577 8.19 17.85 9.32
N PRO A 578 6.88 18.18 9.40
CA PRO A 578 6.29 18.73 10.63
C PRO A 578 6.42 17.80 11.85
N GLU A 579 6.44 16.49 11.65
CA GLU A 579 6.63 15.51 12.73
C GLU A 579 8.07 15.52 13.25
N ALA A 580 9.06 15.56 12.37
CA ALA A 580 10.48 15.70 12.73
C ALA A 580 10.75 17.04 13.44
N MET A 581 10.00 18.09 13.11
CA MET A 581 10.09 19.39 13.78
C MET A 581 9.57 19.37 15.22
N VAL A 582 8.76 18.38 15.61
CA VAL A 582 8.28 18.30 17.00
C VAL A 582 9.44 18.23 17.99
N PRO A 583 10.33 17.23 18.00
CA PRO A 583 11.49 17.20 18.90
C PRO A 583 12.45 18.37 18.66
N ILE A 584 12.63 18.80 17.41
CA ILE A 584 13.61 19.80 17.06
C ILE A 584 13.19 21.19 17.55
N LYS A 585 11.97 21.65 17.23
CA LYS A 585 11.56 23.02 17.54
C LYS A 585 11.06 23.24 18.96
N THR A 586 10.56 22.17 19.62
CA THR A 586 9.97 22.34 20.96
C THR A 586 10.99 22.45 22.09
N ILE A 587 12.20 21.87 21.92
CA ILE A 587 13.14 21.76 23.02
C ILE A 587 14.58 22.16 22.68
N SER A 588 14.94 22.35 21.41
CA SER A 588 16.31 22.77 21.04
C SER A 588 16.53 24.28 21.24
N ASP A 589 17.80 24.65 21.35
CA ASP A 589 18.30 26.02 21.29
C ASP A 589 19.32 26.18 20.12
N PRO A 590 19.91 27.38 19.90
CA PRO A 590 20.91 27.58 18.85
C PRO A 590 22.18 26.70 18.99
N ARG A 591 22.45 26.12 20.15
CA ARG A 591 23.64 25.30 20.43
C ARG A 591 23.40 23.82 20.24
N THR A 592 22.14 23.39 20.26
CA THR A 592 21.77 21.97 20.16
C THR A 592 22.20 21.38 18.82
N ASN A 593 22.91 20.28 18.83
CA ASN A 593 23.26 19.51 17.64
C ASN A 593 22.16 18.53 17.27
N ILE A 594 21.89 18.38 15.97
CA ILE A 594 20.82 17.55 15.44
C ILE A 594 21.42 16.46 14.56
N ILE A 595 21.13 15.21 14.86
CA ILE A 595 21.59 14.06 14.10
C ILE A 595 20.37 13.32 13.54
N LEU A 596 20.32 13.17 12.22
CA LEU A 596 19.27 12.47 11.51
C LEU A 596 19.83 11.16 10.94
N SER A 597 19.21 10.04 11.29
CA SER A 597 19.56 8.73 10.74
C SER A 597 18.39 8.20 9.92
N GLY A 598 18.64 7.73 8.70
CA GLY A 598 17.55 7.24 7.86
C GLY A 598 17.99 6.81 6.46
N ASP A 599 16.97 6.50 5.65
CA ASP A 599 17.14 6.13 4.25
C ASP A 599 16.00 6.72 3.41
N PRO A 600 16.26 7.73 2.57
CA PRO A 600 15.21 8.35 1.75
C PRO A 600 14.68 7.44 0.62
N LEU A 601 15.38 6.34 0.33
CA LEU A 601 15.02 5.36 -0.70
C LEU A 601 14.19 4.19 -0.15
N GLN A 602 13.94 4.17 1.17
CA GLN A 602 12.97 3.32 1.84
C GLN A 602 11.64 4.05 2.05
N LEU A 603 10.73 3.47 2.85
CA LEU A 603 9.41 4.06 3.08
C LEU A 603 9.53 5.48 3.64
N GLY A 604 8.85 6.40 2.98
CA GLY A 604 8.65 7.75 3.45
C GLY A 604 7.47 7.86 4.42
N PRO A 605 7.10 9.10 4.78
CA PRO A 605 5.94 9.39 5.61
C PRO A 605 4.65 8.81 5.05
N ILE A 606 3.76 8.36 5.93
CA ILE A 606 2.45 7.84 5.55
C ILE A 606 1.49 9.00 5.36
N ILE A 607 1.18 9.34 4.12
CA ILE A 607 0.27 10.41 3.74
C ILE A 607 -1.00 9.83 3.12
N ARG A 608 -2.15 10.21 3.66
CA ARG A 608 -3.48 9.75 3.22
C ARG A 608 -4.03 10.57 2.06
N SER A 609 -3.80 11.88 2.11
CA SER A 609 -4.23 12.79 1.06
C SER A 609 -3.31 12.69 -0.15
N GLY A 610 -3.83 12.25 -1.30
CA GLY A 610 -3.10 12.31 -2.57
C GLY A 610 -2.69 13.75 -2.90
N VAL A 611 -3.57 14.71 -2.61
CA VAL A 611 -3.30 16.16 -2.79
C VAL A 611 -2.10 16.61 -1.95
N ALA A 612 -2.10 16.33 -0.65
CA ALA A 612 -1.00 16.73 0.24
C ALA A 612 0.32 16.02 -0.14
N ARG A 613 0.25 14.75 -0.55
CA ARG A 613 1.41 13.98 -1.04
C ARG A 613 2.02 14.61 -2.28
N THR A 614 1.21 14.90 -3.30
CA THR A 614 1.65 15.53 -4.56
C THR A 614 2.23 16.92 -4.33
N LEU A 615 1.76 17.64 -3.31
CA LEU A 615 2.23 18.97 -2.95
C LEU A 615 3.40 18.98 -1.96
N GLY A 616 3.97 17.80 -1.63
CA GLY A 616 5.26 17.68 -0.94
C GLY A 616 5.20 17.17 0.50
N LEU A 617 4.03 16.94 1.12
CA LEU A 617 3.97 16.41 2.50
C LEU A 617 4.61 15.02 2.63
N GLY A 618 4.69 14.27 1.52
CA GLY A 618 5.32 12.95 1.47
C GLY A 618 6.85 12.95 1.44
N VAL A 619 7.48 14.12 1.36
CA VAL A 619 8.94 14.29 1.44
C VAL A 619 9.32 14.51 2.91
N SER A 620 10.18 13.64 3.45
CA SER A 620 10.67 13.79 4.81
C SER A 620 11.69 14.95 4.94
N PHE A 621 11.88 15.42 6.17
CA PHE A 621 12.91 16.45 6.45
C PHE A 621 14.31 15.96 6.03
N LEU A 622 14.66 14.70 6.34
CA LEU A 622 15.91 14.09 5.92
C LEU A 622 16.07 14.11 4.40
N GLU A 623 15.05 13.70 3.65
CA GLU A 623 15.09 13.68 2.18
C GLU A 623 15.23 15.09 1.59
N ARG A 624 14.55 16.09 2.18
CA ARG A 624 14.67 17.48 1.73
C ARG A 624 16.06 18.05 1.98
N LEU A 625 16.67 17.77 3.14
CA LEU A 625 18.04 18.19 3.42
C LEU A 625 19.03 17.55 2.46
N MET A 626 18.92 16.23 2.19
CA MET A 626 19.84 15.53 1.28
C MET A 626 19.82 16.02 -0.17
N ARG A 627 18.82 16.84 -0.55
CA ARG A 627 18.79 17.54 -1.85
C ARG A 627 19.57 18.82 -1.88
N ARG A 628 20.16 19.26 -0.77
CA ARG A 628 20.96 20.49 -0.68
C ARG A 628 22.42 20.18 -0.91
N GLU A 629 23.15 21.12 -1.52
CA GLU A 629 24.56 20.98 -1.93
C GLU A 629 25.48 20.53 -0.78
N ILE A 630 25.25 21.05 0.43
CA ILE A 630 26.08 20.69 1.61
C ILE A 630 25.87 19.24 2.11
N TYR A 631 25.01 18.48 1.50
CA TYR A 631 24.80 17.05 1.78
C TYR A 631 25.16 16.15 0.59
N ASP A 632 25.91 16.68 -0.39
CA ASP A 632 26.50 15.81 -1.43
C ASP A 632 27.53 14.88 -0.79
N GLU A 633 27.24 13.58 -0.82
CA GLU A 633 28.04 12.52 -0.17
C GLU A 633 29.51 12.47 -0.67
N LYS A 634 29.77 12.95 -1.89
CA LYS A 634 31.10 12.93 -2.49
C LYS A 634 31.98 14.10 -2.03
N ILE A 635 31.34 15.20 -1.65
CA ILE A 635 32.02 16.45 -1.28
C ILE A 635 32.09 16.59 0.24
N TRP A 636 31.00 16.26 0.93
CA TRP A 636 30.80 16.58 2.34
C TRP A 636 30.76 15.34 3.26
N HIS A 637 31.30 14.21 2.78
CA HIS A 637 31.45 13.00 3.59
C HIS A 637 32.24 13.29 4.87
N GLY A 638 31.73 12.82 6.02
CA GLY A 638 32.37 13.06 7.32
C GLY A 638 32.20 14.45 7.92
N ILE A 639 31.59 15.40 7.17
CA ILE A 639 31.35 16.78 7.63
C ILE A 639 29.87 17.01 7.93
N THR A 640 28.98 16.73 6.99
CA THR A 640 27.53 16.87 7.15
C THR A 640 26.78 15.58 6.92
N VAL A 641 27.35 14.67 6.17
CA VAL A 641 26.73 13.39 5.80
C VAL A 641 27.76 12.27 5.76
N VAL A 642 27.32 11.07 6.18
CA VAL A 642 28.06 9.83 5.94
C VAL A 642 27.09 8.79 5.42
N LYS A 643 27.44 8.13 4.30
CA LYS A 643 26.76 6.99 3.75
C LYS A 643 27.40 5.70 4.22
N LEU A 644 26.59 4.84 4.82
CA LEU A 644 27.01 3.50 5.23
C LEU A 644 26.93 2.53 4.05
N THR A 645 27.99 1.78 3.76
CA THR A 645 28.07 0.93 2.56
C THR A 645 28.18 -0.56 2.84
N LYS A 646 28.52 -1.00 4.06
CA LYS A 646 28.64 -2.41 4.41
C LYS A 646 27.31 -2.99 4.86
N ASN A 647 26.76 -3.93 4.11
CA ASN A 647 25.53 -4.64 4.44
C ASN A 647 25.82 -5.92 5.23
N PHE A 648 25.28 -6.00 6.45
CA PHE A 648 25.44 -7.14 7.36
C PHE A 648 24.22 -8.06 7.41
N ARG A 649 23.25 -7.87 6.50
CA ARG A 649 21.97 -8.56 6.57
C ARG A 649 21.81 -9.66 5.55
N SER A 650 21.96 -9.33 4.26
CA SER A 650 21.39 -10.15 3.20
C SER A 650 22.45 -10.85 2.36
N HIS A 651 22.08 -12.02 1.85
CA HIS A 651 22.86 -12.77 0.85
C HIS A 651 23.09 -11.92 -0.42
N ASP A 652 24.20 -12.15 -1.12
CA ASP A 652 24.62 -11.44 -2.33
C ASP A 652 23.50 -11.35 -3.39
N ALA A 653 22.85 -12.48 -3.69
CA ALA A 653 21.77 -12.54 -4.67
C ALA A 653 20.54 -11.69 -4.27
N ILE A 654 20.25 -11.57 -2.98
CA ILE A 654 19.12 -10.75 -2.50
C ILE A 654 19.49 -9.27 -2.58
N LEU A 655 20.73 -8.92 -2.20
CA LEU A 655 21.19 -7.54 -2.19
C LEU A 655 21.47 -6.98 -3.58
N HIS A 656 21.81 -7.82 -4.56
CA HIS A 656 22.25 -7.38 -5.89
C HIS A 656 21.24 -6.44 -6.58
N PHE A 657 19.97 -6.83 -6.65
CA PHE A 657 18.96 -6.02 -7.33
C PHE A 657 18.72 -4.65 -6.64
N PRO A 658 18.46 -4.56 -5.32
CA PRO A 658 18.32 -3.26 -4.67
C PRO A 658 19.61 -2.43 -4.72
N ASN A 659 20.79 -3.04 -4.62
CA ASN A 659 22.07 -2.34 -4.73
C ASN A 659 22.22 -1.66 -6.09
N THR A 660 21.93 -2.38 -7.17
CA THR A 660 22.07 -1.85 -8.54
C THR A 660 21.05 -0.75 -8.84
N HIS A 661 19.81 -0.91 -8.38
CA HIS A 661 18.73 0.00 -8.79
C HIS A 661 18.50 1.18 -7.85
N PHE A 662 18.88 1.07 -6.58
CA PHE A 662 18.63 2.13 -5.59
C PHE A 662 19.91 2.72 -5.01
N TYR A 663 21.01 1.95 -4.91
CA TYR A 663 22.20 2.38 -4.15
C TYR A 663 23.46 2.50 -4.99
N GLY A 664 23.34 2.58 -6.32
CA GLY A 664 24.48 2.85 -7.22
C GLY A 664 25.56 1.77 -7.24
N SER A 665 25.23 0.52 -6.83
CA SER A 665 26.16 -0.60 -6.70
C SER A 665 27.29 -0.39 -5.68
N GLU A 666 27.08 0.45 -4.68
CA GLU A 666 28.10 0.79 -3.67
C GLU A 666 28.04 -0.11 -2.43
N LEU A 667 26.96 -0.89 -2.24
CA LEU A 667 26.81 -1.75 -1.08
C LEU A 667 27.66 -3.01 -1.18
N GLN A 668 28.36 -3.33 -0.09
CA GLN A 668 29.24 -4.50 0.06
C GLN A 668 28.59 -5.50 1.02
N VAL A 669 28.51 -6.76 0.63
CA VAL A 669 27.99 -7.83 1.49
C VAL A 669 29.02 -8.20 2.55
N CYS A 670 28.66 -8.02 3.81
CA CYS A 670 29.47 -8.31 4.97
C CYS A 670 28.71 -9.13 6.03
N GLY A 671 27.54 -9.71 5.66
CA GLY A 671 26.77 -10.58 6.55
C GLY A 671 27.48 -11.87 6.93
N ASP A 672 27.11 -12.42 8.07
CA ASP A 672 27.61 -13.72 8.53
C ASP A 672 27.22 -14.82 7.53
N ARG A 673 28.19 -15.47 6.94
CA ARG A 673 28.01 -16.51 5.91
C ARG A 673 27.19 -17.70 6.41
N GLU A 674 27.27 -18.08 7.66
CA GLU A 674 26.48 -19.16 8.23
C GLU A 674 24.96 -18.83 8.19
N VAL A 675 24.63 -17.55 8.36
CA VAL A 675 23.25 -17.06 8.34
C VAL A 675 22.76 -16.80 6.91
N ILE A 676 23.53 -16.02 6.12
CA ILE A 676 23.07 -15.57 4.81
C ILE A 676 23.08 -16.66 3.74
N ASP A 677 23.99 -17.65 3.85
CA ASP A 677 24.13 -18.79 2.92
C ASP A 677 23.30 -20.02 3.37
N ARG A 678 22.60 -19.95 4.50
CA ARG A 678 21.86 -21.08 5.13
C ARG A 678 20.98 -21.85 4.16
N PHE A 679 20.37 -21.17 3.21
CA PHE A 679 19.43 -21.76 2.24
C PHE A 679 20.07 -22.17 0.93
N VAL A 680 21.33 -21.88 0.68
CA VAL A 680 22.06 -22.38 -0.48
C VAL A 680 22.08 -23.91 -0.44
N GLY A 681 21.73 -24.57 -1.56
CA GLY A 681 21.56 -26.01 -1.63
C GLY A 681 20.19 -26.54 -1.19
N SER A 682 19.27 -25.68 -0.70
CA SER A 682 17.94 -26.10 -0.23
C SER A 682 17.08 -26.69 -1.39
N PRO A 683 16.30 -27.77 -1.14
CA PRO A 683 15.37 -28.33 -2.13
C PRO A 683 14.22 -27.39 -2.49
N VAL A 684 13.99 -26.33 -1.75
CA VAL A 684 12.98 -25.31 -2.01
C VAL A 684 13.38 -24.44 -3.22
N LEU A 685 14.69 -24.30 -3.48
CA LEU A 685 15.24 -23.48 -4.56
C LEU A 685 15.18 -24.18 -5.92
N PRO A 686 14.62 -23.54 -6.96
CA PRO A 686 14.72 -24.03 -8.34
C PRO A 686 16.20 -24.12 -8.79
N ASN A 687 16.97 -23.04 -8.60
CA ASN A 687 18.42 -23.02 -8.69
C ASN A 687 19.02 -23.11 -7.28
N ARG A 688 19.67 -24.24 -7.00
CA ARG A 688 20.25 -24.54 -5.67
C ARG A 688 21.28 -23.52 -5.17
N LYS A 689 21.84 -22.69 -6.05
CA LYS A 689 22.84 -21.66 -5.71
C LYS A 689 22.24 -20.26 -5.56
N PHE A 690 20.96 -20.07 -5.89
CA PHE A 690 20.34 -18.76 -5.96
C PHE A 690 19.14 -18.66 -5.03
N PRO A 691 19.28 -18.06 -3.81
CA PRO A 691 18.24 -18.03 -2.80
C PRO A 691 17.21 -16.91 -3.00
N VAL A 692 16.82 -16.65 -4.25
CA VAL A 692 15.70 -15.78 -4.61
C VAL A 692 14.77 -16.55 -5.54
N VAL A 693 13.53 -16.71 -5.12
CA VAL A 693 12.54 -17.50 -5.85
C VAL A 693 11.39 -16.61 -6.27
N PHE A 694 10.99 -16.70 -7.54
CA PHE A 694 9.70 -16.23 -8.01
C PHE A 694 8.79 -17.40 -8.34
N HIS A 695 7.62 -17.45 -7.72
CA HIS A 695 6.60 -18.45 -8.02
C HIS A 695 5.44 -17.78 -8.78
N GLY A 696 5.39 -18.00 -10.09
CA GLY A 696 4.33 -17.50 -10.96
C GLY A 696 3.01 -18.21 -10.71
N VAL A 697 1.98 -17.49 -10.28
CA VAL A 697 0.63 -17.99 -10.00
C VAL A 697 -0.37 -17.30 -10.93
N SER A 698 -1.31 -18.05 -11.48
CA SER A 698 -2.46 -17.51 -12.19
C SER A 698 -3.68 -17.66 -11.29
N GLY A 699 -4.02 -16.62 -10.54
CA GLY A 699 -5.16 -16.62 -9.62
C GLY A 699 -6.26 -15.66 -10.06
N GLU A 700 -7.27 -15.53 -9.23
CA GLU A 700 -8.27 -14.46 -9.30
C GLU A 700 -8.19 -13.68 -7.98
N ASP A 701 -8.04 -12.35 -8.07
CA ASP A 701 -8.16 -11.50 -6.90
C ASP A 701 -9.64 -11.21 -6.64
N ASP A 702 -10.05 -11.37 -5.38
CA ASP A 702 -11.42 -11.23 -4.91
C ASP A 702 -11.48 -10.27 -3.73
N ARG A 703 -12.68 -9.86 -3.35
CA ARG A 703 -12.95 -8.96 -2.21
C ARG A 703 -14.05 -9.52 -1.34
N GLU A 704 -13.97 -9.29 -0.04
CA GLU A 704 -15.10 -9.55 0.84
C GLU A 704 -16.25 -8.56 0.54
N SER A 705 -17.47 -8.99 0.79
CA SER A 705 -18.69 -8.18 0.55
C SER A 705 -18.64 -6.78 1.15
N ASP A 706 -17.79 -6.60 2.12
CA ASP A 706 -17.77 -5.50 3.07
C ASP A 706 -16.42 -4.77 3.12
N SER A 707 -15.42 -5.22 2.39
CA SER A 707 -14.09 -4.66 2.41
C SER A 707 -13.58 -4.37 1.00
N PRO A 708 -13.06 -3.18 0.72
CA PRO A 708 -12.45 -2.88 -0.57
C PRO A 708 -11.10 -3.59 -0.77
N SER A 709 -10.59 -4.27 0.25
CA SER A 709 -9.27 -4.90 0.24
C SER A 709 -9.27 -6.23 -0.49
N TYR A 710 -8.25 -6.46 -1.32
CA TYR A 710 -8.14 -7.64 -2.17
C TYR A 710 -7.46 -8.82 -1.48
N PHE A 711 -7.80 -10.03 -1.92
CA PHE A 711 -7.11 -11.27 -1.57
C PHE A 711 -7.09 -12.25 -2.75
N ASN A 712 -6.15 -13.20 -2.73
CA ASN A 712 -5.97 -14.23 -3.74
C ASN A 712 -5.74 -15.59 -3.07
N ILE A 713 -6.71 -16.50 -3.21
CA ILE A 713 -6.69 -17.81 -2.54
C ILE A 713 -5.55 -18.69 -3.08
N ALA A 714 -5.28 -18.61 -4.39
CA ALA A 714 -4.23 -19.41 -5.00
C ALA A 714 -2.84 -19.02 -4.43
N GLU A 715 -2.60 -17.71 -4.24
CA GLU A 715 -1.37 -17.25 -3.59
C GLU A 715 -1.30 -17.66 -2.11
N VAL A 716 -2.42 -17.59 -1.36
CA VAL A 716 -2.47 -18.06 0.04
C VAL A 716 -2.05 -19.54 0.14
N SER A 717 -2.54 -20.39 -0.78
CA SER A 717 -2.20 -21.81 -0.80
C SER A 717 -0.73 -22.06 -1.11
N VAL A 718 -0.14 -21.28 -2.06
CA VAL A 718 1.30 -21.37 -2.39
C VAL A 718 2.17 -20.92 -1.22
N VAL A 719 1.80 -19.82 -0.55
CA VAL A 719 2.52 -19.32 0.64
C VAL A 719 2.51 -20.37 1.75
N ALA A 720 1.36 -20.99 2.00
CA ALA A 720 1.22 -22.06 3.00
C ALA A 720 2.14 -23.25 2.67
N ASP A 721 2.16 -23.73 1.43
CA ASP A 721 3.04 -24.80 1.01
C ASP A 721 4.55 -24.51 1.21
N TYR A 722 4.97 -23.26 0.94
CA TYR A 722 6.36 -22.88 1.19
C TYR A 722 6.69 -22.90 2.68
N ILE A 723 5.79 -22.40 3.52
CA ILE A 723 5.97 -22.43 4.99
C ILE A 723 6.07 -23.87 5.49
N ASP A 724 5.15 -24.75 5.05
CA ASP A 724 5.16 -26.17 5.42
C ASP A 724 6.47 -26.85 5.02
N ARG A 725 6.91 -26.63 3.78
CA ARG A 725 8.16 -27.19 3.27
C ARG A 725 9.41 -26.69 4.00
N LEU A 726 9.42 -25.41 4.38
CA LEU A 726 10.52 -24.80 5.12
C LEU A 726 10.59 -25.31 6.57
N LEU A 727 9.46 -25.38 7.25
CA LEU A 727 9.40 -25.82 8.65
C LEU A 727 9.62 -27.34 8.81
N HIS A 728 9.33 -28.13 7.78
CA HIS A 728 9.53 -29.58 7.79
C HIS A 728 10.88 -30.04 7.19
N ASP A 729 11.75 -29.09 6.79
CA ASP A 729 13.11 -29.42 6.33
C ASP A 729 14.02 -29.74 7.53
N ALA A 730 14.12 -31.04 7.87
CA ALA A 730 14.96 -31.49 8.97
C ALA A 730 16.46 -31.17 8.80
N SER A 731 16.92 -30.90 7.57
CA SER A 731 18.32 -30.53 7.29
C SER A 731 18.61 -29.05 7.63
N ARG A 732 17.57 -28.24 7.77
CA ARG A 732 17.61 -26.80 8.06
C ARG A 732 16.50 -26.41 9.03
N PRO A 733 16.57 -26.83 10.29
CA PRO A 733 15.52 -26.58 11.27
C PRO A 733 15.27 -25.08 11.39
N LEU A 734 14.02 -24.64 11.26
CA LEU A 734 13.62 -23.24 11.26
C LEU A 734 12.51 -23.01 12.29
N ASP A 735 12.62 -21.95 13.08
CA ASP A 735 11.56 -21.51 13.97
C ASP A 735 10.53 -20.68 13.15
N PRO A 736 9.21 -20.82 13.34
CA PRO A 736 8.23 -19.99 12.68
C PRO A 736 8.48 -18.48 12.80
N LYS A 737 9.09 -18.02 13.90
CA LYS A 737 9.45 -16.60 14.09
C LYS A 737 10.56 -16.11 13.16
N GLU A 738 11.34 -17.02 12.54
CA GLU A 738 12.38 -16.70 11.57
C GLU A 738 11.82 -16.53 10.16
N ILE A 739 10.55 -16.88 9.95
CA ILE A 739 9.81 -16.67 8.70
C ILE A 739 8.93 -15.42 8.83
N GLY A 740 8.94 -14.59 7.80
CA GLY A 740 8.03 -13.46 7.65
C GLY A 740 7.21 -13.56 6.37
N VAL A 741 5.92 -13.23 6.45
CA VAL A 741 5.05 -13.13 5.28
C VAL A 741 4.62 -11.69 5.10
N ILE A 742 5.01 -11.08 3.98
CA ILE A 742 4.62 -9.73 3.59
C ILE A 742 3.44 -9.81 2.63
N ALA A 743 2.31 -9.22 3.01
CA ALA A 743 1.12 -9.10 2.19
C ALA A 743 0.67 -7.64 2.11
N PRO A 744 0.60 -7.03 0.92
CA PRO A 744 0.30 -5.61 0.77
C PRO A 744 -1.16 -5.26 1.06
N TYR A 745 -2.03 -6.26 1.12
CA TYR A 745 -3.47 -6.09 1.33
C TYR A 745 -3.93 -6.75 2.63
N ARG A 746 -4.72 -6.01 3.41
CA ARG A 746 -5.25 -6.49 4.71
C ARG A 746 -6.08 -7.76 4.58
N ALA A 747 -6.90 -7.86 3.53
CA ALA A 747 -7.70 -9.05 3.30
C ALA A 747 -6.79 -10.28 3.10
N GLN A 748 -5.69 -10.15 2.35
CA GLN A 748 -4.72 -11.23 2.17
C GLN A 748 -4.07 -11.66 3.49
N SER A 749 -3.62 -10.68 4.29
CA SER A 749 -3.06 -10.99 5.62
C SER A 749 -4.08 -11.69 6.52
N LYS A 750 -5.37 -11.29 6.45
CA LYS A 750 -6.45 -11.95 7.20
C LYS A 750 -6.68 -13.38 6.73
N LYS A 751 -6.68 -13.61 5.39
CA LYS A 751 -6.84 -14.97 4.82
C LYS A 751 -5.67 -15.89 5.18
N LEU A 752 -4.43 -15.38 5.16
CA LEU A 752 -3.25 -16.12 5.60
C LEU A 752 -3.34 -16.50 7.09
N ARG A 753 -3.68 -15.55 7.96
CA ARG A 753 -3.89 -15.84 9.40
C ARG A 753 -5.03 -16.84 9.63
N GLN A 754 -6.11 -16.74 8.84
CA GLN A 754 -7.23 -17.70 8.88
C GLN A 754 -6.79 -19.10 8.42
N LYS A 755 -5.96 -19.21 7.40
CA LYS A 755 -5.40 -20.46 6.90
C LYS A 755 -4.55 -21.15 7.96
N PHE A 756 -3.68 -20.37 8.62
CA PHE A 756 -2.77 -20.92 9.64
C PHE A 756 -3.47 -21.18 10.99
N ASN A 757 -4.58 -20.52 11.27
CA ASN A 757 -5.40 -20.71 12.48
C ASN A 757 -4.59 -20.84 13.80
N GLY A 758 -3.48 -20.12 13.91
CA GLY A 758 -2.60 -20.18 15.08
C GLY A 758 -1.65 -21.38 15.15
N GLU A 759 -1.59 -22.20 14.12
CA GLU A 759 -0.77 -23.41 14.04
C GLU A 759 0.74 -23.09 14.21
N TYR A 760 1.19 -21.96 13.65
CA TYR A 760 2.61 -21.54 13.70
C TYR A 760 2.80 -20.36 14.65
N VAL A 761 3.03 -20.68 15.93
CA VAL A 761 3.27 -19.67 16.97
C VAL A 761 4.54 -18.88 16.64
N GLY A 762 4.42 -17.54 16.57
CA GLY A 762 5.54 -16.66 16.25
C GLY A 762 5.70 -16.30 14.77
N LEU A 763 5.01 -16.99 13.84
CA LEU A 763 4.97 -16.60 12.43
C LEU A 763 4.31 -15.22 12.29
N LYS A 764 5.04 -14.27 11.75
CA LYS A 764 4.51 -12.92 11.50
C LYS A 764 3.97 -12.80 10.08
N VAL A 765 2.68 -12.43 9.96
CA VAL A 765 2.05 -12.03 8.69
C VAL A 765 1.67 -10.55 8.82
N GLY A 766 2.17 -9.69 7.92
CA GLY A 766 1.96 -8.25 8.02
C GLY A 766 2.11 -7.50 6.70
N SER A 767 1.90 -6.19 6.74
CA SER A 767 2.18 -5.30 5.60
C SER A 767 3.67 -4.98 5.49
N VAL A 768 4.06 -4.29 4.41
CA VAL A 768 5.45 -3.81 4.23
C VAL A 768 5.83 -2.84 5.34
N GLU A 769 4.90 -1.97 5.71
CA GLU A 769 5.07 -0.98 6.77
C GLU A 769 5.34 -1.65 8.13
N GLU A 770 4.66 -2.77 8.43
CA GLU A 770 4.89 -3.55 9.65
C GLU A 770 6.24 -4.28 9.70
N TYR A 771 6.89 -4.45 8.56
CA TYR A 771 8.21 -5.04 8.43
C TYR A 771 9.34 -4.02 8.40
N GLN A 772 9.03 -2.73 8.41
CA GLN A 772 10.05 -1.70 8.45
C GLN A 772 10.86 -1.78 9.76
N GLY A 773 12.18 -1.64 9.67
CA GLY A 773 13.10 -1.86 10.80
C GLY A 773 13.27 -3.33 11.24
N GLN A 774 12.50 -4.27 10.66
CA GLN A 774 12.59 -5.69 10.99
C GLN A 774 13.29 -6.48 9.89
N GLU A 775 13.73 -7.68 10.25
CA GLU A 775 14.39 -8.62 9.35
C GLU A 775 14.03 -10.06 9.74
N ARG A 776 14.09 -10.98 8.81
CA ARG A 776 13.86 -12.41 9.01
C ARG A 776 14.85 -13.22 8.19
N GLU A 777 15.08 -14.45 8.55
CA GLU A 777 15.90 -15.33 7.71
C GLU A 777 15.23 -15.60 6.38
N VAL A 778 13.92 -15.84 6.41
CA VAL A 778 13.09 -16.04 5.21
C VAL A 778 12.00 -14.98 5.13
N ILE A 779 11.84 -14.36 3.98
CA ILE A 779 10.67 -13.54 3.64
C ILE A 779 9.93 -14.14 2.47
N ILE A 780 8.61 -14.28 2.64
CA ILE A 780 7.68 -14.64 1.56
C ILE A 780 6.81 -13.42 1.27
N LEU A 781 6.88 -12.91 0.05
CA LEU A 781 6.09 -11.77 -0.44
C LEU A 781 4.98 -12.27 -1.34
N THR A 782 3.72 -11.97 -1.03
CA THR A 782 2.55 -12.25 -1.89
C THR A 782 2.03 -10.96 -2.49
N THR A 783 1.75 -10.92 -3.80
CA THR A 783 1.43 -9.68 -4.51
C THR A 783 -0.06 -9.48 -4.78
N VAL A 784 -0.85 -10.55 -4.72
CA VAL A 784 -2.32 -10.59 -4.72
C VAL A 784 -2.98 -10.28 -6.07
N ARG A 785 -2.56 -9.22 -6.73
CA ARG A 785 -3.26 -8.62 -7.88
C ARG A 785 -3.14 -9.47 -9.15
N THR A 786 -4.27 -9.67 -9.80
CA THR A 786 -4.40 -10.42 -11.07
C THR A 786 -5.27 -9.69 -12.10
N ASP A 787 -6.07 -8.71 -11.69
CA ASP A 787 -6.88 -7.89 -12.58
C ASP A 787 -6.01 -6.81 -13.26
N ARG A 788 -5.83 -6.98 -14.56
CA ARG A 788 -4.97 -6.16 -15.41
C ARG A 788 -5.52 -4.76 -15.67
N GLU A 789 -6.82 -4.63 -15.82
CA GLU A 789 -7.45 -3.33 -16.12
C GLU A 789 -7.31 -2.39 -14.92
N GLN A 790 -7.49 -2.92 -13.72
CA GLN A 790 -7.30 -2.14 -12.48
C GLN A 790 -5.83 -1.83 -12.23
N VAL A 791 -4.90 -2.75 -12.51
CA VAL A 791 -3.47 -2.50 -12.35
C VAL A 791 -2.98 -1.45 -13.35
N THR A 792 -3.45 -1.47 -14.59
CA THR A 792 -3.14 -0.41 -15.56
C THR A 792 -3.64 0.96 -15.09
N TYR A 793 -4.80 1.02 -14.45
CA TYR A 793 -5.29 2.24 -13.83
C TYR A 793 -4.38 2.67 -12.67
N ASP A 794 -4.01 1.76 -11.78
CA ASP A 794 -3.13 2.03 -10.64
C ASP A 794 -1.75 2.53 -11.10
N LEU A 795 -1.20 1.95 -12.17
CA LEU A 795 0.07 2.39 -12.80
C LEU A 795 0.00 3.83 -13.29
N ARG A 796 -1.06 4.20 -14.03
CA ARG A 796 -1.24 5.56 -14.57
C ARG A 796 -1.46 6.61 -13.48
N HIS A 797 -1.99 6.23 -12.33
CA HIS A 797 -2.32 7.14 -11.22
C HIS A 797 -1.35 7.02 -10.04
N THR A 798 -0.25 6.27 -10.19
CA THR A 798 0.76 6.00 -9.14
C THR A 798 0.12 5.48 -7.83
N LEU A 799 -0.93 4.68 -7.96
CA LEU A 799 -1.68 4.10 -6.85
C LEU A 799 -1.27 2.64 -6.60
N GLY A 800 -1.40 2.20 -5.37
CA GLY A 800 -1.21 0.81 -5.01
C GLY A 800 0.20 0.41 -4.60
N PHE A 801 0.33 -0.85 -4.18
CA PHE A 801 1.60 -1.42 -3.70
C PHE A 801 2.62 -1.62 -4.84
N LEU A 802 2.15 -2.05 -6.01
CA LEU A 802 3.00 -2.45 -7.12
C LEU A 802 3.81 -1.30 -7.71
N VAL A 803 3.30 -0.07 -7.62
CA VAL A 803 3.87 1.11 -8.28
C VAL A 803 4.82 1.89 -7.40
N ASN A 804 4.95 1.54 -6.13
CA ASN A 804 5.80 2.28 -5.19
C ASN A 804 7.19 1.63 -5.06
N PRO A 805 8.26 2.23 -5.66
CA PRO A 805 9.60 1.67 -5.62
C PRO A 805 10.14 1.49 -4.20
N ARG A 806 9.80 2.41 -3.27
CA ARG A 806 10.26 2.35 -1.88
C ARG A 806 9.65 1.17 -1.12
N ARG A 807 8.38 0.83 -1.41
CA ARG A 807 7.73 -0.36 -0.84
C ARG A 807 8.39 -1.65 -1.33
N LEU A 808 8.68 -1.71 -2.64
CA LEU A 808 9.41 -2.85 -3.20
C LEU A 808 10.80 -2.96 -2.55
N ASN A 809 11.55 -1.86 -2.49
CA ASN A 809 12.88 -1.84 -1.88
C ASN A 809 12.86 -2.35 -0.43
N VAL A 810 11.90 -1.89 0.38
CA VAL A 810 11.75 -2.38 1.75
C VAL A 810 11.42 -3.87 1.77
N ALA A 811 10.44 -4.33 1.00
CA ALA A 811 9.99 -5.73 1.03
C ALA A 811 11.11 -6.72 0.68
N ILE A 812 11.88 -6.43 -0.40
CA ILE A 812 12.94 -7.33 -0.88
C ILE A 812 14.25 -7.24 -0.09
N THR A 813 14.40 -6.24 0.79
CA THR A 813 15.58 -6.06 1.65
C THR A 813 15.36 -6.51 3.09
N ARG A 814 14.22 -7.16 3.39
CA ARG A 814 13.96 -7.73 4.74
C ARG A 814 14.57 -9.12 4.96
N PRO A 815 14.73 -9.98 3.94
CA PRO A 815 15.30 -11.32 4.14
C PRO A 815 16.81 -11.29 4.35
N LYS A 816 17.30 -12.23 5.17
CA LYS A 816 18.74 -12.50 5.34
C LYS A 816 19.20 -13.54 4.31
N GLY A 817 18.59 -14.72 4.33
CA GLY A 817 19.06 -15.86 3.56
C GLY A 817 18.16 -16.33 2.43
N LEU A 818 16.86 -16.02 2.44
CA LEU A 818 15.92 -16.48 1.40
C LEU A 818 14.78 -15.49 1.14
N LEU A 819 14.59 -15.14 -0.12
CA LEU A 819 13.45 -14.36 -0.62
C LEU A 819 12.58 -15.22 -1.52
N ILE A 820 11.28 -15.33 -1.23
CA ILE A 820 10.29 -15.97 -2.08
C ILE A 820 9.23 -14.93 -2.45
N ILE A 821 8.96 -14.76 -3.74
CA ILE A 821 7.93 -13.86 -4.26
C ILE A 821 6.86 -14.71 -4.95
N VAL A 822 5.60 -14.52 -4.57
CA VAL A 822 4.44 -15.21 -5.14
C VAL A 822 3.53 -14.20 -5.81
N GLY A 823 3.20 -14.41 -7.08
CA GLY A 823 2.34 -13.48 -7.81
C GLY A 823 2.10 -13.80 -9.28
N ASP A 824 1.27 -13.01 -9.94
CA ASP A 824 1.04 -13.14 -11.40
C ASP A 824 2.10 -12.36 -12.18
N PRO A 825 3.01 -13.05 -12.91
CA PRO A 825 4.05 -12.37 -13.68
C PRO A 825 3.49 -11.44 -14.75
N LEU A 826 2.30 -11.76 -15.28
CA LEU A 826 1.70 -10.97 -16.34
C LEU A 826 1.14 -9.62 -15.87
N VAL A 827 0.91 -9.48 -14.59
CA VAL A 827 0.49 -8.23 -13.96
C VAL A 827 1.70 -7.45 -13.46
N LEU A 828 2.62 -8.13 -12.77
CA LEU A 828 3.84 -7.52 -12.27
C LEU A 828 4.74 -6.98 -13.38
N GLY A 829 4.83 -7.71 -14.51
CA GLY A 829 5.61 -7.30 -15.68
C GLY A 829 5.13 -6.04 -16.40
N LEU A 830 4.00 -5.43 -15.97
CA LEU A 830 3.54 -4.13 -16.47
C LEU A 830 4.30 -2.95 -15.86
N ASP A 831 4.90 -3.15 -14.69
CA ASP A 831 5.74 -2.14 -14.05
C ASP A 831 7.21 -2.36 -14.45
N PRO A 832 7.94 -1.32 -14.89
CA PRO A 832 9.32 -1.46 -15.33
C PRO A 832 10.27 -2.01 -14.26
N LEU A 833 10.12 -1.59 -13.02
CA LEU A 833 10.99 -2.01 -11.92
C LEU A 833 10.74 -3.48 -11.56
N TRP A 834 9.47 -3.89 -11.48
CA TRP A 834 9.10 -5.28 -11.28
C TRP A 834 9.57 -6.15 -12.43
N ARG A 835 9.40 -5.69 -13.68
CA ARG A 835 9.86 -6.44 -14.86
C ARG A 835 11.37 -6.69 -14.84
N LYS A 836 12.16 -5.69 -14.40
CA LYS A 836 13.62 -5.84 -14.20
C LYS A 836 13.94 -6.87 -13.11
N LEU A 837 13.22 -6.83 -11.97
CA LEU A 837 13.39 -7.80 -10.89
C LEU A 837 13.04 -9.22 -11.36
N LEU A 838 11.94 -9.38 -12.08
CA LEU A 838 11.50 -10.66 -12.63
C LEU A 838 12.49 -11.21 -13.65
N ASN A 839 13.03 -10.36 -14.54
CA ASN A 839 14.08 -10.73 -15.48
C ASN A 839 15.33 -11.21 -14.75
N TYR A 840 15.77 -10.46 -13.71
CA TYR A 840 16.91 -10.86 -12.88
C TYR A 840 16.73 -12.27 -12.29
N ILE A 841 15.55 -12.53 -11.70
CA ILE A 841 15.26 -13.83 -11.07
C ILE A 841 15.21 -14.95 -12.13
N HIS A 842 14.56 -14.70 -13.26
CA HIS A 842 14.43 -15.68 -14.36
C HIS A 842 15.79 -16.06 -14.96
N LEU A 843 16.63 -15.08 -15.28
CA LEU A 843 17.96 -15.28 -15.84
C LEU A 843 18.92 -16.04 -14.90
N ASN A 844 18.71 -15.93 -13.59
CA ASN A 844 19.47 -16.67 -12.58
C ASN A 844 18.84 -18.03 -12.22
N GLY A 845 17.77 -18.46 -12.92
CA GLY A 845 17.12 -19.75 -12.71
C GLY A 845 16.31 -19.86 -11.41
N GLY A 846 15.93 -18.75 -10.78
CA GLY A 846 15.12 -18.70 -9.56
C GLY A 846 13.61 -18.78 -9.81
N TRP A 847 13.18 -19.23 -10.99
CA TRP A 847 11.79 -19.20 -11.42
C TRP A 847 11.08 -20.55 -11.32
N THR A 848 9.83 -20.53 -10.86
CA THR A 848 8.91 -21.68 -10.89
C THR A 848 7.49 -21.22 -11.15
N GLY A 849 6.60 -22.15 -11.50
CA GLY A 849 5.21 -21.84 -11.79
C GLY A 849 5.00 -21.22 -13.19
N ARG A 850 4.06 -20.29 -13.31
CA ARG A 850 3.70 -19.66 -14.57
C ARG A 850 4.87 -18.87 -15.16
N ALA A 851 5.20 -19.17 -16.42
CA ALA A 851 6.29 -18.51 -17.16
C ALA A 851 5.92 -17.06 -17.56
N PRO A 852 6.92 -16.17 -17.75
CA PRO A 852 6.72 -14.87 -18.36
C PRO A 852 6.29 -15.02 -19.83
N ASP A 853 5.53 -14.06 -20.37
CA ASP A 853 5.12 -14.01 -21.77
C ASP A 853 5.96 -13.01 -22.60
N TRP A 854 7.09 -12.58 -22.07
CA TRP A 854 8.04 -11.64 -22.70
C TRP A 854 9.46 -12.21 -22.70
N ASP A 855 10.30 -11.62 -23.53
CA ASP A 855 11.74 -11.94 -23.53
C ASP A 855 12.42 -11.31 -22.31
N THR A 856 12.87 -12.17 -21.40
CA THR A 856 13.52 -11.72 -20.14
C THR A 856 14.97 -11.24 -20.36
N ALA A 857 15.56 -11.47 -21.52
CA ALA A 857 16.89 -10.95 -21.89
C ALA A 857 16.82 -9.56 -22.54
N ALA A 858 15.63 -9.13 -22.98
CA ALA A 858 15.45 -7.82 -23.60
C ALA A 858 15.62 -6.68 -22.58
N VAL A 859 16.14 -5.54 -23.04
CA VAL A 859 16.24 -4.32 -22.25
C VAL A 859 14.84 -3.81 -21.93
N VAL A 860 14.58 -3.54 -20.64
CA VAL A 860 13.29 -3.04 -20.18
C VAL A 860 13.22 -1.53 -20.38
N ASP A 861 12.20 -1.06 -21.11
CA ASP A 861 11.88 0.36 -21.18
C ASP A 861 11.44 0.87 -19.80
N ASN A 862 11.84 2.10 -19.48
CA ASN A 862 11.51 2.73 -18.21
C ASN A 862 10.11 3.39 -18.22
N ASP A 863 9.49 3.53 -19.38
CA ASP A 863 8.15 4.09 -19.51
C ASP A 863 7.07 3.00 -19.29
N PRO A 864 6.27 3.09 -18.24
CA PRO A 864 5.17 2.16 -17.99
C PRO A 864 4.16 2.11 -19.14
N ASP A 865 3.87 3.24 -19.77
CA ASP A 865 2.90 3.30 -20.88
C ASP A 865 3.37 2.50 -22.10
N THR A 866 4.69 2.43 -22.35
CA THR A 866 5.26 1.58 -23.40
C THR A 866 4.98 0.10 -23.12
N LEU A 867 5.19 -0.37 -21.89
CA LEU A 867 4.97 -1.77 -21.50
C LEU A 867 3.48 -2.15 -21.55
N VAL A 868 2.63 -1.25 -21.12
CA VAL A 868 1.16 -1.42 -21.21
C VAL A 868 0.73 -1.50 -22.66
N THR A 869 1.23 -0.59 -23.53
CA THR A 869 0.91 -0.54 -24.95
C THR A 869 1.43 -1.78 -25.68
N GLU A 870 2.66 -2.24 -25.40
CA GLU A 870 3.22 -3.47 -25.95
C GLU A 870 2.30 -4.67 -25.69
N ARG A 871 1.76 -4.73 -24.50
CA ARG A 871 0.87 -5.81 -24.10
C ARG A 871 -0.54 -5.68 -24.68
N GLU A 872 -1.09 -4.46 -24.71
CA GLU A 872 -2.36 -4.21 -25.39
C GLU A 872 -2.28 -4.61 -26.86
N ASN A 873 -1.21 -4.26 -27.54
CA ASN A 873 -0.97 -4.64 -28.93
C ASN A 873 -0.90 -6.16 -29.12
N ARG A 874 -0.23 -6.90 -28.22
CA ARG A 874 -0.21 -8.39 -28.28
C ARG A 874 -1.61 -8.97 -28.07
N ARG A 875 -2.34 -8.49 -27.06
CA ARG A 875 -3.72 -8.93 -26.80
C ARG A 875 -4.62 -8.66 -28.00
N ASP A 876 -4.49 -7.49 -28.61
CA ASP A 876 -5.26 -7.11 -29.78
C ASP A 876 -4.91 -8.00 -30.97
N ALA A 877 -3.63 -8.30 -31.20
CA ALA A 877 -3.21 -9.21 -32.22
C ALA A 877 -3.74 -10.66 -32.03
N ASP A 878 -3.67 -11.19 -30.80
CA ASP A 878 -4.23 -12.49 -30.45
C ASP A 878 -5.76 -12.52 -30.64
N MET A 879 -6.44 -11.42 -30.28
CA MET A 879 -7.88 -11.29 -30.42
C MET A 879 -8.31 -11.13 -31.89
N GLU A 880 -7.54 -10.39 -32.67
CA GLU A 880 -7.74 -10.28 -34.14
C GLU A 880 -7.56 -11.62 -34.81
N GLU A 881 -6.49 -12.36 -34.48
CA GLU A 881 -6.25 -13.68 -35.02
C GLU A 881 -7.37 -14.66 -34.65
N LEU A 882 -7.84 -14.66 -33.41
CA LEU A 882 -8.98 -15.46 -33.00
C LEU A 882 -10.24 -15.07 -33.78
N THR A 883 -10.54 -13.78 -33.86
CA THR A 883 -11.72 -13.27 -34.57
C THR A 883 -11.64 -13.62 -36.07
N ARG A 884 -10.47 -13.48 -36.68
CA ARG A 884 -10.21 -13.89 -38.08
C ARG A 884 -10.51 -15.37 -38.26
N ARG A 885 -9.97 -16.24 -37.40
CA ARG A 885 -10.23 -17.70 -37.48
C ARG A 885 -11.73 -18.03 -37.29
N LEU A 886 -12.46 -17.27 -36.47
CA LEU A 886 -13.90 -17.45 -36.31
C LEU A 886 -14.71 -16.92 -37.52
N MET A 887 -14.24 -15.87 -38.21
CA MET A 887 -14.89 -15.25 -39.37
C MET A 887 -14.57 -15.92 -40.71
N ASP A 888 -13.35 -16.43 -40.93
CA ASP A 888 -12.93 -17.08 -42.18
C ASP A 888 -13.78 -18.31 -42.54
N VAL A 889 -14.61 -18.74 -41.58
CA VAL A 889 -15.56 -19.84 -41.75
C VAL A 889 -16.91 -19.37 -42.31
N VAL A 890 -17.21 -18.04 -42.31
CA VAL A 890 -18.54 -17.48 -42.69
C VAL A 890 -18.59 -16.99 -44.16
N VAL A 891 -17.48 -16.83 -44.83
CA VAL A 891 -17.41 -16.15 -46.17
C VAL A 891 -17.89 -17.01 -47.34
N GLY A 892 -18.53 -18.15 -47.09
CA GLY A 892 -19.15 -18.97 -48.14
C GLY A 892 -20.66 -18.71 -48.42
N GLY A 893 -21.34 -17.77 -47.80
CA GLY A 893 -22.75 -17.55 -48.05
C GLY A 893 -23.25 -16.25 -47.40
N GLY A 894 -23.56 -15.28 -48.26
CA GLY A 894 -24.15 -14.01 -47.82
C GLY A 894 -25.57 -14.22 -47.28
N VAL A 895 -25.93 -13.47 -46.26
CA VAL A 895 -27.21 -12.73 -46.12
C VAL A 895 -27.42 -12.37 -44.64
N GLY A 896 -27.67 -11.05 -44.35
CA GLY A 896 -28.67 -10.54 -43.43
C GLY A 896 -28.27 -10.52 -41.91
N ALA A 897 -27.61 -9.47 -41.49
CA ALA A 897 -27.54 -9.10 -40.08
C ALA A 897 -28.89 -8.54 -39.62
N SER A 898 -29.62 -9.24 -38.78
CA SER A 898 -30.73 -8.66 -37.98
C SER A 898 -30.14 -8.16 -36.66
N SER A 899 -30.19 -6.86 -36.48
CA SER A 899 -29.83 -6.18 -35.26
C SER A 899 -30.86 -6.42 -34.16
N SER A 900 -30.57 -7.24 -33.19
CA SER A 900 -31.26 -7.21 -31.90
C SER A 900 -30.33 -6.55 -30.88
N ALA A 901 -30.78 -5.45 -30.31
CA ALA A 901 -30.08 -4.69 -29.30
C ALA A 901 -29.90 -5.54 -28.01
N PRO A 902 -28.72 -5.47 -27.36
CA PRO A 902 -28.51 -6.16 -26.09
C PRO A 902 -29.16 -5.38 -24.95
N GLN A 903 -29.79 -6.15 -24.05
CA GLN A 903 -30.30 -5.66 -22.78
C GLN A 903 -29.19 -5.20 -21.86
N ASP A 904 -29.52 -4.14 -21.12
CA ASP A 904 -28.66 -3.41 -20.20
C ASP A 904 -28.04 -4.28 -19.10
N TYR A 905 -26.72 -4.23 -19.01
CA TYR A 905 -25.99 -4.42 -17.75
C TYR A 905 -25.37 -3.08 -17.38
N GLU A 906 -25.80 -2.51 -16.25
CA GLU A 906 -25.20 -1.33 -15.65
C GLU A 906 -23.77 -1.64 -15.18
N GLU A 907 -22.77 -1.24 -15.97
CA GLU A 907 -21.40 -1.05 -15.47
C GLU A 907 -21.33 0.27 -14.72
N GLU A 908 -21.36 0.21 -13.39
CA GLU A 908 -21.08 1.35 -12.54
C GLU A 908 -19.65 1.84 -12.76
N GLN A 909 -19.51 3.15 -12.97
CA GLN A 909 -18.21 3.82 -13.00
C GLN A 909 -17.44 3.56 -11.70
N LEU A 910 -16.36 2.84 -11.79
CA LEU A 910 -15.37 2.65 -10.74
C LEU A 910 -14.57 3.96 -10.57
N GLU A 911 -15.04 4.87 -9.72
CA GLU A 911 -14.12 5.74 -8.99
C GLU A 911 -13.43 4.87 -7.93
N THR A 912 -12.24 4.41 -8.24
CA THR A 912 -11.42 3.64 -7.32
C THR A 912 -10.90 4.54 -6.21
N SER A 913 -11.52 4.47 -5.03
CA SER A 913 -10.77 4.77 -3.83
C SER A 913 -9.78 3.62 -3.64
N GLY A 914 -8.54 3.86 -4.03
CA GLY A 914 -7.46 2.90 -3.82
C GLY A 914 -7.41 2.43 -2.37
N ASP A 915 -7.00 1.18 -2.18
CA ASP A 915 -6.76 0.59 -0.87
C ASP A 915 -5.70 1.43 -0.16
N ARG A 916 -6.13 2.32 0.73
CA ARG A 916 -5.26 3.29 1.36
C ARG A 916 -4.54 2.62 2.52
N ALA A 917 -3.23 2.86 2.54
CA ALA A 917 -2.30 2.32 3.50
C ALA A 917 -2.81 2.36 4.96
N TRP A 918 -2.53 1.33 5.64
CA TRP A 918 -2.79 0.93 7.00
C TRP A 918 -2.67 2.02 8.06
N ARG A 919 -3.63 2.06 8.99
CA ARG A 919 -3.71 3.00 10.11
C ARG A 919 -3.01 2.53 11.39
N GLU A 920 -2.18 1.52 11.38
CA GLU A 920 -1.70 0.89 12.62
C GLU A 920 -0.51 1.59 13.31
N TYR A 921 -0.03 2.76 12.82
CA TYR A 921 1.18 3.40 13.32
C TYR A 921 1.02 4.87 13.75
N LEU A 922 -0.10 5.23 14.35
CA LEU A 922 -0.15 6.53 15.08
C LEU A 922 -0.45 6.34 16.55
#